data_171368f1960b7957e6335074c0c564ac
#
_entry.id   171368f1960b7957e6335074c0c564ac
#
_cell.length_a   1.000
_cell.length_b   1.000
_cell.length_c   1.000
_cell.angle_alpha   90.00
_cell.angle_beta   90.00
_cell.angle_gamma   90.00
#
_symmetry.space_group_name_H-M   'P 1'
#
loop_
_entity.id
_entity.type
_entity.pdbx_description
1 polymer ?
#
loop_
_entity_poly.entity_id
_entity_poly.type
_entity_poly.pdbx_seq_one_letter_code
_entity_poly.pdbx_strand_id
1 'polypeptide(L)'
;MFTQHASTSSDRRPLTLRRRADVVIEESVFQQERSWILKDPVALKYYRLQQPEYEAYMMIDGINSYSQIKQQLERSFPEMKIRIEDVYALANSLHKNGLLLSDAAGQDQPLKQRHHKELKQKGLKLVMSVMSLKFPGVDPERFLNWLYPKVSWFFSKTCFIICILISLCALALVLMNLDEFYRKLPEFSQFFNVKNILFMGTILIVTKSIHELGHGLMCKHFGGECHEIGFMMLVMMPAMYCNTSDSWTLPNKWHRIAIGAAGMYVEIVMAASATFIWWYTQPGSLHYLALNVMFLCSFTTLVFNANPLLRYDGYFMLADYLEIPNLSQKSNMALTSQLRVTCLGMKPIESRLMPKRSQVEFAIYAVASFVYRWMVMLMIFWFLIEMFKPYGLEIIGQMLILMSLVGMLVIPGYKVAKFFLYPGRFRDVKASRFFATVVVAAVAIVAMFYVPVPYHVKAPFVIRPVDAQMVYATQPGMLTEVKFRPGDSVETGQLIARIESIDTEIKTQQLLGRQKQLESDIEFYKTLKGRSPRMLAESRARLNAIEQQLELNVESEEQMNAVAKRSGVIIPPPNVAQRQTAANGLKRWSGSPLDLENENLPVQPGTLLCMVGDPEAMKAVIVIEQSDAVLVKAGQTVRLMLDEIPGVEFCGVVERVSQDQLKDVPRELSSNNGGGVATRPSPSGGELPMLTYYEATVPITPETDRRVLTGFRGTAKVKIDSAPLWQRLVRYLKQIIHFR
;
A
#
# COMPACT_ATOMS: atom_id res chain seq x y z
N MET A 1 46.67 68.35 29.76
CA MET A 1 45.22 68.24 29.96
C MET A 1 44.71 67.15 29.03
N PHE A 2 44.77 65.87 29.46
CA PHE A 2 44.30 64.75 28.69
C PHE A 2 42.85 64.52 29.09
N THR A 3 41.90 64.81 28.20
CA THR A 3 40.51 64.48 28.34
C THR A 3 40.35 62.90 28.18
N GLN A 4 40.12 62.25 29.30
CA GLN A 4 39.69 60.88 29.31
C GLN A 4 38.31 60.76 28.58
N HIS A 5 38.35 60.37 27.31
CA HIS A 5 37.15 59.84 26.70
C HIS A 5 36.78 58.53 27.43
N ALA A 6 35.84 58.62 28.36
CA ALA A 6 35.21 57.48 28.93
C ALA A 6 34.62 56.60 27.75
N SER A 7 35.17 55.43 27.51
CA SER A 7 34.67 54.51 26.57
C SER A 7 33.23 54.09 27.01
N THR A 8 32.23 54.73 26.40
CA THR A 8 30.86 54.34 26.60
C THR A 8 30.73 52.89 26.20
N SER A 9 30.28 52.05 27.12
CA SER A 9 29.96 50.63 26.86
C SER A 9 29.20 50.54 25.55
N SER A 10 29.49 49.55 24.71
CA SER A 10 28.83 49.34 23.40
C SER A 10 27.30 49.34 23.51
N ASP A 11 26.77 49.02 24.68
CA ASP A 11 25.36 48.91 24.98
C ASP A 11 24.63 50.25 25.13
N ARG A 12 25.41 51.38 25.32
CA ARG A 12 24.91 52.74 25.44
C ARG A 12 24.99 53.54 24.15
N ARG A 13 25.55 52.95 23.08
CA ARG A 13 25.60 53.62 21.77
C ARG A 13 24.26 53.47 21.04
N PRO A 14 23.83 54.51 20.28
CA PRO A 14 22.64 54.38 19.43
C PRO A 14 22.76 53.19 18.48
N LEU A 15 21.64 52.48 18.27
CA LEU A 15 21.55 51.38 17.35
C LEU A 15 21.66 51.89 15.91
N THR A 16 22.49 51.24 15.08
CA THR A 16 22.53 51.48 13.63
C THR A 16 21.46 50.71 12.88
N LEU A 17 20.42 50.28 13.57
CA LEU A 17 19.31 49.49 13.04
C LEU A 17 18.02 50.31 13.04
N ARG A 18 17.31 50.27 11.90
CA ARG A 18 15.99 50.93 11.75
C ARG A 18 14.94 49.96 11.30
N ARG A 19 13.71 50.21 11.65
CA ARG A 19 12.54 49.47 11.13
C ARG A 19 12.32 49.74 9.66
N ARG A 20 11.87 48.74 8.93
CA ARG A 20 11.38 48.90 7.56
C ARG A 20 10.00 49.57 7.61
N ALA A 21 9.76 50.54 6.74
CA ALA A 21 8.50 51.30 6.68
C ALA A 21 7.37 50.52 5.94
N ASP A 22 7.75 49.54 5.12
CA ASP A 22 6.82 48.78 4.29
C ASP A 22 6.23 47.55 5.00
N VAL A 23 6.65 47.24 6.23
CA VAL A 23 6.11 46.11 7.01
C VAL A 23 4.70 46.46 7.52
N VAL A 24 3.72 45.61 7.15
CA VAL A 24 2.34 45.73 7.63
C VAL A 24 2.25 45.08 9.01
N ILE A 25 1.60 45.76 9.96
CA ILE A 25 1.47 45.32 11.34
C ILE A 25 -0.01 45.17 11.67
N GLU A 26 -0.39 43.98 12.08
CA GLU A 26 -1.76 43.69 12.49
C GLU A 26 -1.82 43.11 13.90
N GLU A 27 -2.80 43.56 14.70
CA GLU A 27 -3.03 43.06 16.05
C GLU A 27 -3.84 41.76 15.99
N SER A 28 -3.41 40.74 16.72
CA SER A 28 -4.10 39.47 16.83
C SER A 28 -4.13 39.02 18.30
N VAL A 29 -5.25 38.49 18.74
CA VAL A 29 -5.41 37.92 20.08
C VAL A 29 -5.26 36.42 20.03
N PHE A 30 -4.35 35.88 20.85
CA PHE A 30 -4.06 34.45 20.92
C PHE A 30 -4.00 34.00 22.38
N GLN A 31 -4.84 33.03 22.77
CA GLN A 31 -4.93 32.56 24.16
C GLN A 31 -5.17 33.70 25.16
N GLN A 32 -6.01 34.67 24.78
CA GLN A 32 -6.30 35.90 25.54
C GLN A 32 -5.13 36.90 25.70
N GLU A 33 -3.94 36.56 25.10
CA GLU A 33 -2.81 37.48 25.06
C GLU A 33 -2.77 38.25 23.72
N ARG A 34 -2.46 39.56 23.82
CA ARG A 34 -2.25 40.36 22.60
C ARG A 34 -0.94 40.03 21.96
N SER A 35 -0.94 39.88 20.66
CA SER A 35 0.24 39.63 19.83
C SER A 35 0.12 40.40 18.52
N TRP A 36 1.26 40.74 17.93
CA TRP A 36 1.31 41.48 16.67
C TRP A 36 1.92 40.59 15.57
N ILE A 37 1.27 40.60 14.43
CA ILE A 37 1.72 39.88 13.25
C ILE A 37 2.35 40.93 12.31
N LEU A 38 3.62 40.72 11.99
CA LEU A 38 4.36 41.52 11.05
C LEU A 38 4.38 40.81 9.70
N LYS A 39 3.73 41.37 8.69
CA LYS A 39 3.73 40.90 7.31
C LYS A 39 4.82 41.62 6.53
N ASP A 40 5.81 40.90 6.01
CA ASP A 40 6.76 41.41 5.01
C ASP A 40 6.09 41.29 3.63
N PRO A 41 5.66 42.39 3.00
CA PRO A 41 4.91 42.32 1.73
C PRO A 41 5.78 41.86 0.56
N VAL A 42 7.10 42.01 0.63
CA VAL A 42 8.02 41.63 -0.45
C VAL A 42 8.42 40.16 -0.36
N ALA A 43 8.74 39.68 0.85
CA ALA A 43 9.16 38.30 1.06
C ALA A 43 7.99 37.35 1.34
N LEU A 44 6.77 37.87 1.49
CA LEU A 44 5.53 37.13 1.85
C LEU A 44 5.77 36.24 3.09
N LYS A 45 6.46 36.80 4.08
CA LYS A 45 6.76 36.14 5.35
C LYS A 45 6.02 36.82 6.48
N TYR A 46 5.56 36.03 7.42
CA TYR A 46 4.82 36.48 8.57
C TYR A 46 5.59 36.16 9.84
N TYR A 47 5.71 37.18 10.72
CA TYR A 47 6.39 37.05 11.98
C TYR A 47 5.45 37.48 13.09
N ARG A 48 5.43 36.71 14.15
CA ARG A 48 4.59 37.02 15.31
C ARG A 48 5.46 37.50 16.45
N LEU A 49 5.11 38.62 17.01
CA LEU A 49 5.74 39.21 18.18
C LEU A 49 4.75 39.24 19.35
N GLN A 50 5.22 38.90 20.54
CA GLN A 50 4.51 39.15 21.78
C GLN A 50 4.60 40.63 22.15
N GLN A 51 3.78 41.08 23.10
CA GLN A 51 3.69 42.46 23.48
C GLN A 51 5.10 43.07 23.85
N PRO A 52 5.96 42.45 24.69
CA PRO A 52 7.28 42.97 24.97
C PRO A 52 8.22 43.02 23.75
N GLU A 53 8.13 42.04 22.87
CA GLU A 53 8.90 41.95 21.63
C GLU A 53 8.48 43.06 20.63
N TYR A 54 7.16 43.29 20.55
CA TYR A 54 6.59 44.34 19.72
C TYR A 54 6.99 45.74 20.20
N GLU A 55 6.91 46.00 21.51
CA GLU A 55 7.36 47.28 22.08
C GLU A 55 8.85 47.48 21.84
N ALA A 56 9.67 46.42 22.01
CA ALA A 56 11.09 46.47 21.65
C ALA A 56 11.30 46.77 20.16
N TYR A 57 10.54 46.12 19.26
CA TYR A 57 10.59 46.40 17.83
C TYR A 57 10.23 47.84 17.50
N MET A 58 9.23 48.42 18.17
CA MET A 58 8.79 49.79 17.96
C MET A 58 9.83 50.81 18.42
N MET A 59 10.68 50.47 19.40
CA MET A 59 11.76 51.31 19.91
C MET A 59 13.05 51.26 19.07
N ILE A 60 13.18 50.31 18.12
CA ILE A 60 14.34 50.20 17.22
C ILE A 60 14.17 51.21 16.06
N ASP A 61 14.55 52.46 16.29
CA ASP A 61 14.41 53.61 15.39
C ASP A 61 15.71 54.15 14.85
N GLY A 62 16.86 53.63 15.32
CA GLY A 62 18.19 54.12 14.99
C GLY A 62 18.72 55.20 15.98
N ILE A 63 17.93 55.59 16.96
CA ILE A 63 18.28 56.62 17.96
C ILE A 63 18.51 55.99 19.33
N ASN A 64 17.66 55.05 19.70
CA ASN A 64 17.72 54.36 21.00
C ASN A 64 18.90 53.38 21.09
N SER A 65 19.47 53.23 22.30
CA SER A 65 20.48 52.24 22.60
C SER A 65 19.87 50.96 23.20
N TYR A 66 20.59 49.84 23.19
CA TYR A 66 20.14 48.59 23.81
C TYR A 66 19.80 48.77 25.31
N SER A 67 20.59 49.59 26.02
CA SER A 67 20.37 49.88 27.44
C SER A 67 19.07 50.66 27.67
N GLN A 68 18.76 51.62 26.79
CA GLN A 68 17.50 52.40 26.86
C GLN A 68 16.29 51.53 26.55
N ILE A 69 16.34 50.71 25.51
CA ILE A 69 15.27 49.76 25.18
C ILE A 69 15.03 48.82 26.36
N LYS A 70 16.09 48.23 26.94
CA LYS A 70 15.96 47.36 28.12
C LYS A 70 15.28 48.09 29.27
N GLN A 71 15.73 49.31 29.61
CA GLN A 71 15.21 50.08 30.74
C GLN A 71 13.74 50.45 30.54
N GLN A 72 13.34 50.78 29.33
CA GLN A 72 11.96 51.11 29.02
C GLN A 72 11.07 49.87 29.11
N LEU A 73 11.54 48.71 28.59
CA LEU A 73 10.82 47.45 28.69
C LEU A 73 10.66 46.97 30.14
N GLU A 74 11.69 47.16 31.00
CA GLU A 74 11.59 46.84 32.43
C GLU A 74 10.56 47.73 33.17
N ARG A 75 10.36 48.98 32.69
CA ARG A 75 9.32 49.87 33.19
C ARG A 75 7.92 49.45 32.74
N SER A 76 7.76 49.08 31.47
CA SER A 76 6.49 48.65 30.91
C SER A 76 6.07 47.26 31.45
N PHE A 77 7.04 46.38 31.75
CA PHE A 77 6.79 44.98 32.19
C PHE A 77 7.58 44.68 33.49
N PRO A 78 7.17 45.21 34.64
CA PRO A 78 7.94 45.05 35.89
C PRO A 78 7.99 43.59 36.38
N GLU A 79 7.07 42.75 35.97
CA GLU A 79 7.05 41.31 36.30
C GLU A 79 8.10 40.50 35.53
N MET A 80 8.68 41.04 34.45
CA MET A 80 9.64 40.36 33.58
C MET A 80 11.05 40.80 33.85
N LYS A 81 11.94 39.87 34.18
CA LYS A 81 13.37 40.12 34.28
C LYS A 81 14.02 40.08 32.90
N ILE A 82 14.16 41.22 32.25
CA ILE A 82 14.71 41.35 30.90
C ILE A 82 16.23 41.53 30.99
N ARG A 83 16.98 40.63 30.29
CA ARG A 83 18.42 40.74 30.16
C ARG A 83 18.78 41.50 28.88
N ILE A 84 19.94 42.13 28.87
CA ILE A 84 20.40 42.85 27.67
C ILE A 84 20.64 41.87 26.51
N GLU A 85 21.06 40.63 26.81
CA GLU A 85 21.27 39.57 25.84
C GLU A 85 19.93 39.17 25.14
N ASP A 86 18.79 39.30 25.83
CA ASP A 86 17.50 39.01 25.26
C ASP A 86 17.12 40.04 24.19
N VAL A 87 17.44 41.34 24.46
CA VAL A 87 17.23 42.43 23.49
C VAL A 87 18.19 42.31 22.30
N TYR A 88 19.43 41.91 22.53
CA TYR A 88 20.38 41.60 21.45
C TYR A 88 19.90 40.45 20.58
N ALA A 89 19.44 39.38 21.19
CA ALA A 89 18.95 38.20 20.48
C ALA A 89 17.75 38.55 19.61
N LEU A 90 16.81 39.35 20.13
CA LEU A 90 15.66 39.83 19.39
C LEU A 90 16.05 40.69 18.21
N ALA A 91 16.87 41.74 18.43
CA ALA A 91 17.33 42.64 17.37
C ALA A 91 18.08 41.88 16.26
N ASN A 92 18.95 40.92 16.62
CA ASN A 92 19.67 40.09 15.67
C ASN A 92 18.73 39.14 14.91
N SER A 93 17.72 38.62 15.57
CA SER A 93 16.67 37.80 14.93
C SER A 93 15.88 38.60 13.91
N LEU A 94 15.39 39.78 14.29
CA LEU A 94 14.67 40.72 13.43
C LEU A 94 15.50 41.15 12.21
N HIS A 95 16.79 41.46 12.44
CA HIS A 95 17.73 41.83 11.37
C HIS A 95 18.01 40.66 10.42
N LYS A 96 18.23 39.44 10.93
CA LYS A 96 18.39 38.23 10.11
C LYS A 96 17.18 37.96 9.25
N ASN A 97 16.02 38.25 9.77
CA ASN A 97 14.72 38.01 9.08
C ASN A 97 14.40 39.17 8.10
N GLY A 98 15.22 40.22 8.01
CA GLY A 98 15.04 41.31 7.07
C GLY A 98 13.99 42.35 7.50
N LEU A 99 13.53 42.33 8.76
CA LEU A 99 12.58 43.31 9.31
C LEU A 99 13.24 44.62 9.77
N LEU A 100 14.54 44.60 9.90
CA LEU A 100 15.36 45.79 10.25
C LEU A 100 16.37 46.06 9.15
N LEU A 101 16.54 47.34 8.82
CA LEU A 101 17.59 47.86 7.98
C LEU A 101 18.77 48.28 8.84
N SER A 102 19.98 48.10 8.37
CA SER A 102 21.18 48.58 9.06
C SER A 102 21.80 49.71 8.25
N ASP A 103 22.11 50.83 8.94
CA ASP A 103 22.78 51.97 8.35
C ASP A 103 24.33 51.88 8.46
N ALA A 104 24.86 50.72 8.88
CA ALA A 104 26.29 50.51 9.02
C ALA A 104 26.98 50.44 7.64
N ALA A 105 28.09 51.17 7.47
CA ALA A 105 28.89 51.14 6.25
C ALA A 105 29.56 49.77 6.03
N GLY A 106 29.70 49.32 4.78
CA GLY A 106 30.43 48.09 4.42
C GLY A 106 29.62 46.78 4.46
N GLN A 107 28.29 46.83 4.35
CA GLN A 107 27.43 45.64 4.39
C GLN A 107 27.41 44.80 3.11
N ASP A 108 27.97 45.27 2.02
CA ASP A 108 27.95 44.59 0.72
C ASP A 108 28.57 43.19 0.76
N GLN A 109 29.73 43.08 1.44
CA GLN A 109 30.44 41.79 1.53
C GLN A 109 29.71 40.73 2.40
N PRO A 110 29.24 41.06 3.62
CA PRO A 110 28.43 40.14 4.41
C PRO A 110 27.15 39.73 3.73
N LEU A 111 26.43 40.58 3.01
CA LEU A 111 25.24 40.28 2.25
C LEU A 111 25.51 39.32 1.08
N LYS A 112 26.57 39.58 0.29
CA LYS A 112 27.04 38.69 -0.77
C LYS A 112 27.44 37.31 -0.23
N GLN A 113 28.17 37.25 0.88
CA GLN A 113 28.52 35.96 1.52
C GLN A 113 27.31 35.21 2.06
N ARG A 114 26.32 35.90 2.62
CA ARG A 114 25.03 35.27 3.03
C ARG A 114 24.30 34.73 1.82
N HIS A 115 24.18 35.50 0.76
CA HIS A 115 23.53 35.05 -0.48
C HIS A 115 24.24 33.84 -1.10
N HIS A 116 25.55 33.82 -1.18
CA HIS A 116 26.31 32.66 -1.64
C HIS A 116 26.16 31.43 -0.73
N LYS A 117 26.10 31.59 0.59
CA LYS A 117 25.84 30.51 1.54
C LYS A 117 24.42 29.96 1.38
N GLU A 118 23.44 30.83 1.20
CA GLU A 118 22.06 30.45 0.95
C GLU A 118 21.89 29.68 -0.37
N LEU A 119 22.54 30.13 -1.45
CA LEU A 119 22.57 29.45 -2.74
C LEU A 119 23.21 28.05 -2.63
N LYS A 120 24.37 27.93 -1.96
CA LYS A 120 25.01 26.64 -1.69
C LYS A 120 24.13 25.72 -0.83
N GLN A 121 23.48 26.27 0.20
CA GLN A 121 22.55 25.49 1.03
C GLN A 121 21.28 25.11 0.28
N LYS A 122 20.77 25.96 -0.62
CA LYS A 122 19.65 25.62 -1.52
C LYS A 122 20.04 24.50 -2.48
N GLY A 123 21.23 24.58 -3.10
CA GLY A 123 21.75 23.53 -3.97
C GLY A 123 21.95 22.20 -3.25
N LEU A 124 22.57 22.22 -2.05
CA LEU A 124 22.74 21.01 -1.25
C LEU A 124 21.40 20.43 -0.76
N LYS A 125 20.45 21.29 -0.37
CA LYS A 125 19.08 20.87 -0.02
C LYS A 125 18.36 20.28 -1.22
N LEU A 126 18.56 20.81 -2.43
CA LEU A 126 17.97 20.27 -3.65
C LEU A 126 18.46 18.83 -3.92
N VAL A 127 19.78 18.59 -3.80
CA VAL A 127 20.38 17.26 -3.97
C VAL A 127 19.95 16.30 -2.85
N MET A 128 19.86 16.77 -1.60
CA MET A 128 19.43 15.96 -0.46
C MET A 128 17.91 15.77 -0.37
N SER A 129 17.12 16.61 -1.07
CA SER A 129 15.66 16.55 -1.09
C SER A 129 15.11 15.98 -2.40
N VAL A 130 15.79 14.97 -2.98
CA VAL A 130 15.26 14.22 -4.14
C VAL A 130 13.83 13.71 -3.89
N MET A 131 13.45 13.54 -2.62
CA MET A 131 12.11 13.15 -2.21
C MET A 131 11.10 14.32 -2.13
N SER A 132 11.54 15.59 -2.24
CA SER A 132 10.66 16.77 -2.15
C SER A 132 11.23 17.94 -2.95
N LEU A 133 10.84 18.06 -4.21
CA LEU A 133 11.22 19.14 -5.12
C LEU A 133 10.08 20.15 -5.21
N LYS A 134 10.27 21.35 -4.65
CA LYS A 134 9.31 22.45 -4.76
C LYS A 134 9.67 23.33 -5.97
N PHE A 135 8.73 23.49 -6.91
CA PHE A 135 8.87 24.40 -8.05
C PHE A 135 8.37 25.80 -7.68
N PRO A 136 8.83 26.85 -8.38
CA PRO A 136 8.33 28.20 -8.18
C PRO A 136 6.81 28.26 -8.41
N GLY A 137 6.10 28.90 -7.49
CA GLY A 137 4.66 29.12 -7.62
C GLY A 137 4.32 30.30 -8.52
N VAL A 138 3.05 30.35 -8.92
CA VAL A 138 2.45 31.46 -9.67
C VAL A 138 1.48 32.19 -8.75
N ASP A 139 1.34 33.52 -8.90
CA ASP A 139 0.36 34.30 -8.16
C ASP A 139 -1.04 34.08 -8.70
N PRO A 140 -1.94 33.40 -7.96
CA PRO A 140 -3.28 33.09 -8.40
C PRO A 140 -4.28 34.21 -8.09
N GLU A 141 -3.85 35.32 -7.48
CA GLU A 141 -4.74 36.34 -6.90
C GLU A 141 -5.76 36.89 -7.92
N ARG A 142 -5.34 37.17 -9.14
CA ARG A 142 -6.23 37.64 -10.22
C ARG A 142 -7.27 36.57 -10.61
N PHE A 143 -6.82 35.34 -10.69
CA PHE A 143 -7.70 34.22 -11.03
C PHE A 143 -8.71 33.93 -9.92
N LEU A 144 -8.27 33.94 -8.67
CA LEU A 144 -9.15 33.75 -7.52
C LEU A 144 -10.19 34.87 -7.40
N ASN A 145 -9.82 36.13 -7.65
CA ASN A 145 -10.74 37.28 -7.66
C ASN A 145 -11.80 37.16 -8.76
N TRP A 146 -11.43 36.58 -9.92
CA TRP A 146 -12.39 36.33 -11.01
C TRP A 146 -13.29 35.12 -10.74
N LEU A 147 -12.76 34.06 -10.10
CA LEU A 147 -13.49 32.82 -9.84
C LEU A 147 -14.40 32.91 -8.63
N TYR A 148 -13.97 33.58 -7.56
CA TYR A 148 -14.67 33.63 -6.27
C TYR A 148 -16.13 34.07 -6.39
N PRO A 149 -16.51 35.17 -7.09
CA PRO A 149 -17.92 35.59 -7.19
C PRO A 149 -18.82 34.52 -7.82
N LYS A 150 -18.29 33.66 -8.68
CA LYS A 150 -19.03 32.60 -9.40
C LYS A 150 -19.29 31.38 -8.53
N VAL A 151 -18.37 31.08 -7.61
CA VAL A 151 -18.42 29.87 -6.76
C VAL A 151 -18.66 30.18 -5.27
N SER A 152 -18.86 31.45 -4.90
CA SER A 152 -19.08 31.86 -3.49
C SER A 152 -20.26 31.17 -2.83
N TRP A 153 -21.29 30.80 -3.59
CA TRP A 153 -22.46 30.06 -3.10
C TRP A 153 -22.08 28.70 -2.51
N PHE A 154 -20.98 28.07 -2.98
CA PHE A 154 -20.49 26.78 -2.50
C PHE A 154 -20.01 26.83 -1.04
N PHE A 155 -19.56 28.01 -0.58
CA PHE A 155 -19.14 28.26 0.80
C PHE A 155 -20.26 28.79 1.70
N SER A 156 -21.48 28.88 1.18
CA SER A 156 -22.67 29.26 1.97
C SER A 156 -23.00 28.17 2.98
N LYS A 157 -23.54 28.56 4.15
CA LYS A 157 -23.97 27.63 5.22
C LYS A 157 -24.96 26.57 4.70
N THR A 158 -25.89 26.98 3.84
CA THR A 158 -26.88 26.06 3.24
C THR A 158 -26.23 25.01 2.35
N CYS A 159 -25.33 25.43 1.45
CA CYS A 159 -24.62 24.50 0.58
C CYS A 159 -23.73 23.56 1.39
N PHE A 160 -23.04 24.07 2.40
CA PHE A 160 -22.23 23.26 3.30
C PHE A 160 -23.04 22.14 3.99
N ILE A 161 -24.23 22.46 4.52
CA ILE A 161 -25.12 21.46 5.13
C ILE A 161 -25.56 20.41 4.10
N ILE A 162 -25.96 20.85 2.90
CA ILE A 162 -26.36 19.93 1.81
C ILE A 162 -25.20 18.99 1.42
N CYS A 163 -23.99 19.52 1.27
CA CYS A 163 -22.82 18.71 0.93
C CYS A 163 -22.46 17.70 2.01
N ILE A 164 -22.60 18.08 3.29
CA ILE A 164 -22.42 17.13 4.41
C ILE A 164 -23.47 16.04 4.36
N LEU A 165 -24.75 16.39 4.13
CA LEU A 165 -25.82 15.39 4.02
C LEU A 165 -25.57 14.42 2.86
N ILE A 166 -25.18 14.91 1.69
CA ILE A 166 -24.78 14.07 0.53
C ILE A 166 -23.64 13.14 0.92
N SER A 167 -22.63 13.65 1.61
CA SER A 167 -21.48 12.85 2.03
C SER A 167 -21.86 11.78 3.05
N LEU A 168 -22.74 12.09 3.99
CA LEU A 168 -23.28 11.12 4.94
C LEU A 168 -24.16 10.06 4.25
N CYS A 169 -24.97 10.46 3.25
CA CYS A 169 -25.74 9.51 2.44
C CYS A 169 -24.83 8.57 1.65
N ALA A 170 -23.74 9.07 1.06
CA ALA A 170 -22.74 8.24 0.35
C ALA A 170 -22.07 7.25 1.31
N LEU A 171 -21.69 7.70 2.49
CA LEU A 171 -21.11 6.85 3.52
C LEU A 171 -22.11 5.78 4.00
N ALA A 172 -23.36 6.16 4.26
CA ALA A 172 -24.43 5.23 4.66
C ALA A 172 -24.69 4.19 3.57
N LEU A 173 -24.72 4.58 2.29
CA LEU A 173 -24.87 3.68 1.15
C LEU A 173 -23.80 2.58 1.16
N VAL A 174 -22.54 2.96 1.35
CA VAL A 174 -21.42 2.01 1.41
C VAL A 174 -21.50 1.12 2.65
N LEU A 175 -21.77 1.70 3.83
CA LEU A 175 -21.83 0.95 5.09
C LEU A 175 -23.00 -0.04 5.16
N MET A 176 -24.15 0.31 4.57
CA MET A 176 -25.32 -0.59 4.53
C MET A 176 -25.16 -1.73 3.52
N ASN A 177 -24.26 -1.58 2.54
CA ASN A 177 -24.08 -2.56 1.46
C ASN A 177 -22.60 -2.98 1.34
N LEU A 178 -21.93 -3.23 2.46
CA LEU A 178 -20.51 -3.56 2.49
C LEU A 178 -20.15 -4.78 1.64
N ASP A 179 -20.96 -5.84 1.68
CA ASP A 179 -20.71 -7.07 0.91
C ASP A 179 -20.77 -6.83 -0.59
N GLU A 180 -21.71 -5.99 -1.03
CA GLU A 180 -21.84 -5.61 -2.44
C GLU A 180 -20.71 -4.67 -2.85
N PHE A 181 -20.32 -3.75 -1.96
CA PHE A 181 -19.19 -2.84 -2.15
C PHE A 181 -17.90 -3.65 -2.39
N TYR A 182 -17.59 -4.63 -1.52
CA TYR A 182 -16.41 -5.49 -1.68
C TYR A 182 -16.45 -6.31 -2.98
N ARG A 183 -17.61 -6.83 -3.37
CA ARG A 183 -17.77 -7.59 -4.63
C ARG A 183 -17.58 -6.75 -5.88
N LYS A 184 -17.91 -5.47 -5.84
CA LYS A 184 -17.75 -4.54 -6.96
C LYS A 184 -16.34 -3.96 -7.08
N LEU A 185 -15.51 -4.07 -6.03
CA LEU A 185 -14.13 -3.59 -6.09
C LEU A 185 -13.28 -4.51 -6.97
N PRO A 186 -12.42 -3.93 -7.84
CA PRO A 186 -11.47 -4.72 -8.60
C PRO A 186 -10.40 -5.33 -7.69
N GLU A 187 -9.80 -6.42 -8.12
CA GLU A 187 -8.63 -6.98 -7.44
C GLU A 187 -7.48 -5.97 -7.37
N PHE A 188 -6.68 -6.06 -6.31
CA PHE A 188 -5.57 -5.12 -6.08
C PHE A 188 -4.62 -5.03 -7.27
N SER A 189 -4.24 -6.15 -7.87
CA SER A 189 -3.35 -6.23 -9.02
C SER A 189 -3.93 -5.60 -10.29
N GLN A 190 -5.24 -5.68 -10.48
CA GLN A 190 -5.96 -5.07 -11.60
C GLN A 190 -6.11 -3.55 -11.39
N PHE A 191 -6.34 -3.13 -10.15
CA PHE A 191 -6.49 -1.72 -9.80
C PHE A 191 -5.15 -0.98 -9.89
N PHE A 192 -4.06 -1.56 -9.38
CA PHE A 192 -2.73 -0.95 -9.39
C PHE A 192 -1.83 -1.38 -10.57
N ASN A 193 -2.40 -1.54 -11.76
CA ASN A 193 -1.61 -1.75 -12.98
C ASN A 193 -1.01 -0.42 -13.49
N VAL A 194 0.06 -0.50 -14.31
CA VAL A 194 0.78 0.70 -14.82
C VAL A 194 -0.13 1.70 -15.54
N LYS A 195 -1.08 1.22 -16.34
CA LYS A 195 -2.01 2.11 -17.07
C LYS A 195 -2.89 2.87 -16.10
N ASN A 196 -3.44 2.19 -15.09
CA ASN A 196 -4.28 2.85 -14.08
C ASN A 196 -3.46 3.76 -13.17
N ILE A 197 -2.21 3.42 -12.82
CA ILE A 197 -1.32 4.29 -12.04
C ILE A 197 -1.06 5.62 -12.75
N LEU A 198 -0.81 5.60 -14.06
CA LEU A 198 -0.66 6.84 -14.84
C LEU A 198 -1.96 7.64 -14.88
N PHE A 199 -3.11 6.97 -15.04
CA PHE A 199 -4.42 7.57 -14.98
C PHE A 199 -4.73 8.16 -13.59
N MET A 200 -4.45 7.40 -12.51
CA MET A 200 -4.54 7.87 -11.13
C MET A 200 -3.65 9.09 -10.87
N GLY A 201 -2.43 9.13 -11.43
CA GLY A 201 -1.54 10.29 -11.34
C GLY A 201 -2.16 11.55 -11.94
N THR A 202 -2.82 11.43 -13.10
CA THR A 202 -3.53 12.54 -13.72
C THR A 202 -4.71 13.01 -12.87
N ILE A 203 -5.52 12.06 -12.36
CA ILE A 203 -6.64 12.36 -11.47
C ILE A 203 -6.14 13.03 -10.18
N LEU A 204 -5.03 12.55 -9.62
CA LEU A 204 -4.42 13.11 -8.42
C LEU A 204 -4.04 14.59 -8.65
N ILE A 205 -3.42 14.94 -9.77
CA ILE A 205 -3.09 16.32 -10.11
C ILE A 205 -4.36 17.19 -10.15
N VAL A 206 -5.41 16.72 -10.83
CA VAL A 206 -6.67 17.46 -10.96
C VAL A 206 -7.35 17.63 -9.59
N THR A 207 -7.52 16.54 -8.85
CA THR A 207 -8.20 16.58 -7.54
C THR A 207 -7.43 17.42 -6.53
N LYS A 208 -6.09 17.34 -6.52
CA LYS A 208 -5.24 18.19 -5.67
C LYS A 208 -5.23 19.65 -6.11
N SER A 209 -5.32 19.94 -7.39
CA SER A 209 -5.49 21.32 -7.85
C SER A 209 -6.80 21.94 -7.35
N ILE A 210 -7.89 21.18 -7.40
CA ILE A 210 -9.20 21.63 -6.88
C ILE A 210 -9.16 21.78 -5.36
N HIS A 211 -8.46 20.89 -4.65
CA HIS A 211 -8.22 20.96 -3.22
C HIS A 211 -7.52 22.27 -2.83
N GLU A 212 -6.39 22.59 -3.50
CA GLU A 212 -5.65 23.83 -3.22
C GLU A 212 -6.44 25.09 -3.58
N LEU A 213 -7.24 25.02 -4.66
CA LEU A 213 -8.19 26.10 -4.98
C LEU A 213 -9.23 26.29 -3.89
N GLY A 214 -9.67 25.20 -3.24
CA GLY A 214 -10.57 25.26 -2.08
C GLY A 214 -10.00 26.12 -0.96
N HIS A 215 -8.73 25.94 -0.58
CA HIS A 215 -8.04 26.75 0.41
C HIS A 215 -7.95 28.23 -0.01
N GLY A 216 -7.53 28.49 -1.24
CA GLY A 216 -7.41 29.84 -1.77
C GLY A 216 -8.74 30.60 -1.83
N LEU A 217 -9.81 29.93 -2.27
CA LEU A 217 -11.16 30.51 -2.34
C LEU A 217 -11.75 30.78 -0.96
N MET A 218 -11.53 29.89 0.01
CA MET A 218 -11.97 30.09 1.38
C MET A 218 -11.18 31.20 2.07
N CYS A 219 -9.88 31.34 1.76
CA CYS A 219 -9.07 32.48 2.22
C CYS A 219 -9.68 33.78 1.73
N LYS A 220 -10.06 33.84 0.44
CA LYS A 220 -10.79 35.00 -0.15
C LYS A 220 -12.14 35.25 0.49
N HIS A 221 -12.88 34.19 0.82
CA HIS A 221 -14.19 34.33 1.49
C HIS A 221 -14.09 35.09 2.81
N PHE A 222 -13.01 34.92 3.55
CA PHE A 222 -12.77 35.62 4.81
C PHE A 222 -11.93 36.90 4.66
N GLY A 223 -11.65 37.36 3.43
CA GLY A 223 -10.96 38.62 3.16
C GLY A 223 -9.44 38.56 3.16
N GLY A 224 -8.87 37.33 3.19
CA GLY A 224 -7.43 37.13 3.03
C GLY A 224 -6.97 37.13 1.56
N GLU A 225 -5.67 37.15 1.35
CA GLU A 225 -5.01 37.11 0.04
C GLU A 225 -4.21 35.81 -0.14
N CYS A 226 -4.11 35.35 -1.39
CA CYS A 226 -3.31 34.20 -1.74
C CYS A 226 -2.38 34.54 -2.92
N HIS A 227 -1.07 34.59 -2.66
CA HIS A 227 -0.09 35.05 -3.65
C HIS A 227 0.78 33.94 -4.25
N GLU A 228 0.66 32.70 -3.80
CA GLU A 228 1.47 31.60 -4.32
C GLU A 228 0.67 30.31 -4.37
N ILE A 229 0.40 29.79 -5.56
CA ILE A 229 0.01 28.42 -5.84
C ILE A 229 1.09 27.80 -6.72
N GLY A 230 1.53 26.60 -6.39
CA GLY A 230 2.59 25.95 -7.14
C GLY A 230 2.51 24.44 -7.11
N PHE A 231 3.47 23.86 -7.80
CA PHE A 231 3.64 22.42 -7.93
C PHE A 231 4.87 21.96 -7.16
N MET A 232 4.75 20.79 -6.53
CA MET A 232 5.90 20.11 -5.91
C MET A 232 5.87 18.62 -6.25
N MET A 233 7.04 18.01 -6.31
CA MET A 233 7.18 16.54 -6.38
C MET A 233 7.44 16.02 -4.97
N LEU A 234 6.57 15.17 -4.46
CA LEU A 234 6.74 14.52 -3.15
C LEU A 234 6.86 13.01 -3.37
N VAL A 235 8.05 12.45 -3.10
CA VAL A 235 8.32 11.00 -3.30
C VAL A 235 7.92 10.54 -4.72
N MET A 236 8.35 11.30 -5.75
CA MET A 236 7.99 11.08 -7.17
C MET A 236 6.48 11.22 -7.49
N MET A 237 5.64 11.57 -6.53
CA MET A 237 4.24 11.89 -6.76
C MET A 237 4.06 13.40 -6.94
N PRO A 238 3.30 13.82 -7.96
CA PRO A 238 2.96 15.22 -8.15
C PRO A 238 2.00 15.68 -7.06
N ALA A 239 2.34 16.78 -6.38
CA ALA A 239 1.51 17.44 -5.38
C ALA A 239 1.42 18.93 -5.70
N MET A 240 0.27 19.52 -5.40
CA MET A 240 0.09 20.97 -5.46
C MET A 240 0.26 21.56 -4.07
N TYR A 241 0.52 22.86 -3.98
CA TYR A 241 0.51 23.60 -2.74
C TYR A 241 -0.07 25.00 -2.93
N CYS A 242 -0.76 25.50 -1.91
CA CYS A 242 -1.29 26.86 -1.84
C CYS A 242 -0.73 27.55 -0.59
N ASN A 243 -0.25 28.78 -0.74
CA ASN A 243 0.24 29.57 0.39
C ASN A 243 -0.90 30.39 0.98
N THR A 244 -1.53 29.87 2.01
CA THR A 244 -2.60 30.53 2.77
C THR A 244 -2.09 31.21 4.04
N SER A 245 -0.81 31.58 4.09
CA SER A 245 -0.21 32.19 5.31
C SER A 245 -0.87 33.50 5.71
N ASP A 246 -1.53 34.18 4.78
CA ASP A 246 -2.31 35.38 5.07
C ASP A 246 -3.48 35.13 6.04
N SER A 247 -3.93 33.88 6.14
CA SER A 247 -4.93 33.47 7.14
C SER A 247 -4.52 33.78 8.58
N TRP A 248 -3.21 33.91 8.87
CA TRP A 248 -2.71 34.22 10.19
C TRP A 248 -3.04 35.66 10.63
N THR A 249 -3.31 36.57 9.68
CA THR A 249 -3.75 37.95 9.99
C THR A 249 -5.22 37.97 10.45
N LEU A 250 -5.99 36.92 10.19
CA LEU A 250 -7.38 36.84 10.61
C LEU A 250 -7.51 36.63 12.13
N PRO A 251 -8.24 37.48 12.84
CA PRO A 251 -8.35 37.41 14.30
C PRO A 251 -9.14 36.19 14.77
N ASN A 252 -10.13 35.73 13.98
CA ASN A 252 -11.01 34.62 14.36
C ASN A 252 -10.37 33.27 14.02
N LYS A 253 -10.09 32.44 15.03
CA LYS A 253 -9.53 31.10 14.84
C LYS A 253 -10.42 30.18 14.00
N TRP A 254 -11.75 30.31 14.08
CA TRP A 254 -12.66 29.48 13.30
C TRP A 254 -12.57 29.77 11.80
N HIS A 255 -12.27 31.02 11.41
CA HIS A 255 -11.98 31.34 10.00
C HIS A 255 -10.70 30.64 9.53
N ARG A 256 -9.64 30.64 10.36
CA ARG A 256 -8.39 29.93 10.04
C ARG A 256 -8.60 28.43 9.91
N ILE A 257 -9.35 27.84 10.86
CA ILE A 257 -9.73 26.41 10.82
C ILE A 257 -10.55 26.11 9.56
N ALA A 258 -11.52 26.96 9.20
CA ALA A 258 -12.31 26.77 7.99
C ALA A 258 -11.47 26.85 6.71
N ILE A 259 -10.48 27.74 6.65
CA ILE A 259 -9.51 27.80 5.53
C ILE A 259 -8.71 26.49 5.47
N GLY A 260 -8.19 26.00 6.61
CA GLY A 260 -7.49 24.72 6.68
C GLY A 260 -8.37 23.51 6.32
N ALA A 261 -9.68 23.56 6.61
CA ALA A 261 -10.62 22.48 6.27
C ALA A 261 -11.12 22.51 4.83
N ALA A 262 -10.98 23.65 4.12
CA ALA A 262 -11.61 23.87 2.83
C ALA A 262 -11.18 22.86 1.75
N GLY A 263 -9.90 22.50 1.70
CA GLY A 263 -9.38 21.50 0.76
C GLY A 263 -10.01 20.13 1.02
N MET A 264 -10.06 19.71 2.30
CA MET A 264 -10.71 18.44 2.69
C MET A 264 -12.22 18.45 2.43
N TYR A 265 -12.89 19.57 2.66
CA TYR A 265 -14.31 19.71 2.35
C TYR A 265 -14.59 19.46 0.87
N VAL A 266 -13.80 20.04 -0.02
CA VAL A 266 -13.92 19.83 -1.46
C VAL A 266 -13.64 18.38 -1.84
N GLU A 267 -12.58 17.75 -1.28
CA GLU A 267 -12.26 16.34 -1.54
C GLU A 267 -13.38 15.40 -1.07
N ILE A 268 -13.97 15.64 0.10
CA ILE A 268 -15.08 14.83 0.64
C ILE A 268 -16.31 14.93 -0.28
N VAL A 269 -16.63 16.12 -0.78
CA VAL A 269 -17.74 16.31 -1.73
C VAL A 269 -17.46 15.61 -3.06
N MET A 270 -16.24 15.69 -3.57
CA MET A 270 -15.84 14.94 -4.78
C MET A 270 -15.91 13.44 -4.57
N ALA A 271 -15.43 12.93 -3.43
CA ALA A 271 -15.49 11.51 -3.09
C ALA A 271 -16.94 11.02 -3.00
N ALA A 272 -17.81 11.76 -2.31
CA ALA A 272 -19.23 11.41 -2.16
C ALA A 272 -19.94 11.38 -3.52
N SER A 273 -19.73 12.40 -4.34
CA SER A 273 -20.30 12.46 -5.70
C SER A 273 -19.81 11.30 -6.57
N ALA A 274 -18.50 11.02 -6.51
CA ALA A 274 -17.89 9.91 -7.23
C ALA A 274 -18.42 8.55 -6.73
N THR A 275 -18.71 8.39 -5.42
CA THR A 275 -19.30 7.17 -4.86
C THR A 275 -20.67 6.89 -5.47
N PHE A 276 -21.53 7.90 -5.59
CA PHE A 276 -22.85 7.72 -6.23
C PHE A 276 -22.70 7.39 -7.72
N ILE A 277 -21.84 8.10 -8.45
CA ILE A 277 -21.60 7.83 -9.86
C ILE A 277 -21.11 6.39 -10.03
N TRP A 278 -20.12 5.96 -9.26
CA TRP A 278 -19.59 4.60 -9.31
C TRP A 278 -20.63 3.55 -8.99
N TRP A 279 -21.48 3.80 -7.97
CA TRP A 279 -22.49 2.84 -7.52
C TRP A 279 -23.56 2.55 -8.57
N TYR A 280 -24.02 3.59 -9.28
CA TYR A 280 -25.13 3.52 -10.24
C TYR A 280 -24.70 3.37 -11.70
N THR A 281 -23.38 3.36 -11.99
CA THR A 281 -22.89 3.17 -13.37
C THR A 281 -22.43 1.72 -13.59
N GLN A 282 -22.57 1.26 -14.85
CA GLN A 282 -22.01 -0.03 -15.26
C GLN A 282 -20.51 0.09 -15.57
N PRO A 283 -19.76 -1.06 -15.55
CA PRO A 283 -18.34 -1.07 -15.90
C PRO A 283 -18.04 -0.38 -17.22
N GLY A 284 -17.25 0.69 -17.19
CA GLY A 284 -16.89 1.52 -18.32
C GLY A 284 -15.96 2.65 -17.88
N SER A 285 -15.56 3.54 -18.79
CA SER A 285 -14.60 4.62 -18.51
C SER A 285 -15.06 5.54 -17.38
N LEU A 286 -16.35 5.90 -17.33
CA LEU A 286 -16.91 6.74 -16.27
C LEU A 286 -16.88 6.04 -14.89
N HIS A 287 -17.24 4.75 -14.87
CA HIS A 287 -17.19 3.91 -13.66
C HIS A 287 -15.77 3.84 -13.09
N TYR A 288 -14.77 3.59 -13.94
CA TYR A 288 -13.36 3.56 -13.52
C TYR A 288 -12.83 4.94 -13.10
N LEU A 289 -13.24 6.01 -13.77
CA LEU A 289 -12.92 7.38 -13.35
C LEU A 289 -13.47 7.67 -11.95
N ALA A 290 -14.75 7.39 -11.75
CA ALA A 290 -15.41 7.62 -10.46
C ALA A 290 -14.76 6.79 -9.34
N LEU A 291 -14.43 5.51 -9.58
CA LEU A 291 -13.72 4.66 -8.62
C LEU A 291 -12.37 5.27 -8.22
N ASN A 292 -11.58 5.73 -9.19
CA ASN A 292 -10.27 6.33 -8.90
C ASN A 292 -10.41 7.65 -8.14
N VAL A 293 -11.36 8.51 -8.48
CA VAL A 293 -11.64 9.77 -7.74
C VAL A 293 -12.09 9.46 -6.31
N MET A 294 -13.04 8.53 -6.14
CA MET A 294 -13.52 8.10 -4.83
C MET A 294 -12.37 7.59 -3.96
N PHE A 295 -11.55 6.68 -4.50
CA PHE A 295 -10.41 6.11 -3.79
C PHE A 295 -9.37 7.17 -3.41
N LEU A 296 -8.91 7.97 -4.39
CA LEU A 296 -7.88 8.97 -4.17
C LEU A 296 -8.32 10.04 -3.16
N CYS A 297 -9.50 10.63 -3.34
CA CYS A 297 -9.99 11.67 -2.44
C CYS A 297 -10.23 11.14 -1.03
N SER A 298 -10.86 9.96 -0.88
CA SER A 298 -11.09 9.36 0.44
C SER A 298 -9.79 8.99 1.14
N PHE A 299 -8.89 8.31 0.43
CA PHE A 299 -7.63 7.83 0.98
C PHE A 299 -6.71 8.99 1.38
N THR A 300 -6.50 9.97 0.48
CA THR A 300 -5.61 11.09 0.76
C THR A 300 -6.14 12.00 1.87
N THR A 301 -7.46 12.23 1.90
CA THR A 301 -8.08 13.00 2.97
C THR A 301 -7.95 12.29 4.33
N LEU A 302 -8.31 11.02 4.41
CA LEU A 302 -8.32 10.29 5.69
C LEU A 302 -6.91 10.05 6.25
N VAL A 303 -5.98 9.59 5.40
CA VAL A 303 -4.65 9.17 5.86
C VAL A 303 -3.71 10.37 6.02
N PHE A 304 -3.78 11.35 5.15
CA PHE A 304 -2.83 12.46 5.17
C PHE A 304 -3.45 13.76 5.66
N ASN A 305 -4.48 14.28 4.98
CA ASN A 305 -4.93 15.66 5.19
C ASN A 305 -5.69 15.85 6.51
N ALA A 306 -6.61 14.95 6.86
CA ALA A 306 -7.40 15.06 8.08
C ALA A 306 -6.63 14.71 9.36
N ASN A 307 -5.47 14.05 9.22
CA ASN A 307 -4.71 13.58 10.37
C ASN A 307 -3.87 14.70 10.99
N PRO A 308 -4.08 15.05 12.27
CA PRO A 308 -3.34 16.13 12.93
C PRO A 308 -1.89 15.76 13.29
N LEU A 309 -1.48 14.49 13.17
CA LEU A 309 -0.15 14.00 13.52
C LEU A 309 0.90 14.22 12.41
N LEU A 310 0.46 14.44 11.17
CA LEU A 310 1.30 14.84 10.05
C LEU A 310 1.11 16.34 9.77
N ARG A 311 2.13 16.99 9.24
CA ARG A 311 2.10 18.43 8.91
C ARG A 311 1.35 18.68 7.60
N TYR A 312 0.06 18.31 7.57
CA TYR A 312 -0.91 18.65 6.53
C TYR A 312 -2.04 19.48 7.14
N ASP A 313 -3.14 19.63 6.47
CA ASP A 313 -4.24 20.53 6.87
C ASP A 313 -4.76 20.26 8.26
N GLY A 314 -4.95 18.99 8.65
CA GLY A 314 -5.40 18.60 10.00
C GLY A 314 -4.45 19.07 11.11
N TYR A 315 -3.15 19.11 10.84
CA TYR A 315 -2.17 19.66 11.77
C TYR A 315 -2.36 21.17 11.96
N PHE A 316 -2.54 21.93 10.88
CA PHE A 316 -2.75 23.36 10.96
C PHE A 316 -4.07 23.70 11.66
N MET A 317 -5.13 22.93 11.34
CA MET A 317 -6.41 23.03 12.05
C MET A 317 -6.27 22.80 13.57
N LEU A 318 -5.54 21.74 13.98
CA LEU A 318 -5.28 21.47 15.39
C LEU A 318 -4.44 22.58 16.03
N ALA A 319 -3.42 23.07 15.35
CA ALA A 319 -2.56 24.15 15.83
C ALA A 319 -3.36 25.45 16.03
N ASP A 320 -4.29 25.77 15.12
CA ASP A 320 -5.17 26.92 15.22
C ASP A 320 -6.26 26.72 16.29
N TYR A 321 -6.82 25.51 16.42
CA TYR A 321 -7.79 25.17 17.47
C TYR A 321 -7.20 25.36 18.88
N LEU A 322 -6.00 24.80 19.08
CA LEU A 322 -5.25 24.93 20.34
C LEU A 322 -4.61 26.32 20.51
N GLU A 323 -4.59 27.13 19.46
CA GLU A 323 -3.90 28.40 19.40
C GLU A 323 -2.40 28.29 19.75
N ILE A 324 -1.74 27.22 19.28
CA ILE A 324 -0.33 26.94 19.52
C ILE A 324 0.45 26.96 18.21
N PRO A 325 1.11 28.07 17.87
CA PRO A 325 1.92 28.16 16.67
C PRO A 325 3.11 27.20 16.78
N ASN A 326 3.46 26.57 15.65
CA ASN A 326 4.56 25.60 15.56
C ASN A 326 4.43 24.43 16.55
N LEU A 327 3.21 23.91 16.75
CA LEU A 327 2.89 22.81 17.67
C LEU A 327 3.90 21.64 17.58
N SER A 328 4.21 21.13 16.39
CA SER A 328 5.16 20.04 16.20
C SER A 328 6.59 20.39 16.68
N GLN A 329 7.05 21.63 16.48
CA GLN A 329 8.38 22.06 16.94
C GLN A 329 8.40 22.13 18.48
N LYS A 330 7.40 22.75 19.08
CA LYS A 330 7.26 22.83 20.55
C LYS A 330 7.15 21.45 21.19
N SER A 331 6.37 20.56 20.59
CA SER A 331 6.22 19.18 21.07
C SER A 331 7.53 18.39 20.98
N ASN A 332 8.29 18.52 19.90
CA ASN A 332 9.60 17.89 19.78
C ASN A 332 10.62 18.49 20.78
N MET A 333 10.53 19.78 21.07
CA MET A 333 11.38 20.40 22.11
C MET A 333 11.00 19.89 23.51
N ALA A 334 9.71 19.74 23.83
CA ALA A 334 9.24 19.18 25.09
C ALA A 334 9.72 17.72 25.25
N LEU A 335 9.54 16.88 24.24
CA LEU A 335 10.01 15.49 24.24
C LEU A 335 11.54 15.43 24.42
N THR A 336 12.29 16.24 23.67
CA THR A 336 13.74 16.27 23.78
C THR A 336 14.18 16.74 25.18
N SER A 337 13.49 17.71 25.77
CA SER A 337 13.76 18.18 27.13
C SER A 337 13.50 17.06 28.16
N GLN A 338 12.37 16.35 28.03
CA GLN A 338 12.06 15.21 28.90
C GLN A 338 13.09 14.09 28.75
N LEU A 339 13.45 13.70 27.51
CA LEU A 339 14.49 12.69 27.28
C LEU A 339 15.86 13.10 27.85
N ARG A 340 16.22 14.38 27.78
CA ARG A 340 17.46 14.87 28.41
C ARG A 340 17.42 14.74 29.94
N VAL A 341 16.31 15.05 30.57
CA VAL A 341 16.14 14.94 32.01
C VAL A 341 16.14 13.48 32.45
N THR A 342 15.40 12.61 31.78
CA THR A 342 15.26 11.20 32.15
C THR A 342 16.49 10.38 31.80
N CYS A 343 16.97 10.48 30.55
CA CYS A 343 18.05 9.64 30.04
C CYS A 343 19.45 10.15 30.38
N LEU A 344 19.64 11.48 30.38
CA LEU A 344 20.97 12.08 30.61
C LEU A 344 21.10 12.77 31.97
N GLY A 345 20.01 12.97 32.71
CA GLY A 345 19.99 13.63 34.00
C GLY A 345 20.36 15.13 33.95
N MET A 346 20.25 15.75 32.76
CA MET A 346 20.53 17.17 32.55
C MET A 346 19.39 18.04 33.09
N LYS A 347 19.65 19.31 33.31
CA LYS A 347 18.60 20.27 33.70
C LYS A 347 17.61 20.44 32.54
N PRO A 348 16.30 20.59 32.83
CA PRO A 348 15.31 20.85 31.79
C PRO A 348 15.64 22.15 31.04
N ILE A 349 15.31 22.18 29.75
CA ILE A 349 15.40 23.41 28.96
C ILE A 349 14.26 24.30 29.42
N GLU A 350 14.57 25.30 30.25
CA GLU A 350 13.58 26.31 30.64
C GLU A 350 13.28 27.18 29.41
N SER A 351 12.24 26.82 28.66
CA SER A 351 11.65 27.74 27.69
C SER A 351 10.56 28.53 28.41
N ARG A 352 10.75 29.86 28.57
CA ARG A 352 9.73 30.75 29.14
C ARG A 352 8.43 30.78 28.38
N LEU A 353 8.39 30.18 27.19
CA LEU A 353 7.25 30.14 26.26
C LEU A 353 6.35 28.90 26.40
N MET A 354 6.64 27.97 27.34
CA MET A 354 5.82 26.78 27.56
C MET A 354 5.23 26.74 28.96
N PRO A 355 3.90 26.71 29.11
CA PRO A 355 3.27 26.45 30.40
C PRO A 355 3.73 25.09 30.96
N LYS A 356 4.12 25.01 32.24
CA LYS A 356 4.60 23.77 32.86
C LYS A 356 3.56 22.61 32.79
N ARG A 357 2.28 22.95 32.77
CA ARG A 357 1.18 21.99 32.78
C ARG A 357 1.00 21.22 31.45
N SER A 358 1.43 21.76 30.31
CA SER A 358 1.21 21.18 28.99
C SER A 358 2.42 20.38 28.44
N GLN A 359 3.54 20.30 29.18
CA GLN A 359 4.76 19.61 28.68
C GLN A 359 4.54 18.12 28.40
N VAL A 360 3.71 17.45 29.23
CA VAL A 360 3.39 16.01 29.05
C VAL A 360 2.52 15.80 27.80
N GLU A 361 1.51 16.66 27.60
CA GLU A 361 0.63 16.61 26.42
C GLU A 361 1.40 16.81 25.13
N PHE A 362 2.35 17.78 25.13
CA PHE A 362 3.25 17.97 23.99
C PHE A 362 4.16 16.76 23.74
N ALA A 363 4.68 16.13 24.79
CA ALA A 363 5.49 14.94 24.65
C ALA A 363 4.69 13.76 24.09
N ILE A 364 3.45 13.55 24.57
CA ILE A 364 2.52 12.54 24.04
C ILE A 364 2.24 12.80 22.55
N TYR A 365 1.91 14.04 22.19
CA TYR A 365 1.71 14.42 20.79
C TYR A 365 2.95 14.13 19.92
N ALA A 366 4.16 14.45 20.41
CA ALA A 366 5.39 14.18 19.67
C ALA A 366 5.62 12.68 19.45
N VAL A 367 5.36 11.84 20.48
CA VAL A 367 5.44 10.38 20.38
C VAL A 367 4.38 9.85 19.41
N ALA A 368 3.13 10.28 19.54
CA ALA A 368 2.05 9.87 18.63
C ALA A 368 2.38 10.24 17.18
N SER A 369 2.87 11.46 16.94
CA SER A 369 3.30 11.92 15.61
C SER A 369 4.48 11.11 15.07
N PHE A 370 5.42 10.70 15.93
CA PHE A 370 6.53 9.83 15.55
C PHE A 370 6.03 8.44 15.13
N VAL A 371 5.19 7.81 15.97
CA VAL A 371 4.64 6.47 15.69
C VAL A 371 3.81 6.48 14.41
N TYR A 372 2.92 7.48 14.24
CA TYR A 372 2.09 7.59 13.04
C TYR A 372 2.92 7.76 11.78
N ARG A 373 3.97 8.56 11.82
CA ARG A 373 4.91 8.73 10.69
C ARG A 373 5.56 7.41 10.29
N TRP A 374 5.98 6.60 11.26
CA TRP A 374 6.53 5.27 11.00
C TRP A 374 5.48 4.32 10.42
N MET A 375 4.25 4.35 10.93
CA MET A 375 3.15 3.55 10.40
C MET A 375 2.86 3.89 8.92
N VAL A 376 2.77 5.17 8.59
CA VAL A 376 2.57 5.63 7.20
C VAL A 376 3.74 5.22 6.30
N MET A 377 4.98 5.36 6.78
CA MET A 377 6.15 4.93 6.00
C MET A 377 6.16 3.42 5.74
N LEU A 378 5.83 2.61 6.75
CA LEU A 378 5.72 1.15 6.59
C LEU A 378 4.61 0.77 5.59
N MET A 379 3.47 1.47 5.64
CA MET A 379 2.38 1.29 4.69
C MET A 379 2.82 1.62 3.25
N ILE A 380 3.55 2.74 3.06
CA ILE A 380 4.10 3.12 1.76
C ILE A 380 5.11 2.08 1.28
N PHE A 381 5.96 1.56 2.16
CA PHE A 381 6.95 0.53 1.82
C PHE A 381 6.27 -0.77 1.39
N TRP A 382 5.28 -1.23 2.14
CA TRP A 382 4.49 -2.39 1.77
C TRP A 382 3.81 -2.20 0.41
N PHE A 383 3.16 -1.04 0.20
CA PHE A 383 2.52 -0.69 -1.06
C PHE A 383 3.50 -0.70 -2.24
N LEU A 384 4.70 -0.12 -2.08
CA LEU A 384 5.71 -0.09 -3.13
C LEU A 384 6.20 -1.50 -3.50
N ILE A 385 6.43 -2.37 -2.51
CA ILE A 385 6.82 -3.77 -2.77
C ILE A 385 5.73 -4.47 -3.58
N GLU A 386 4.47 -4.41 -3.11
CA GLU A 386 3.34 -5.08 -3.75
C GLU A 386 3.07 -4.54 -5.16
N MET A 387 3.24 -3.24 -5.37
CA MET A 387 3.10 -2.59 -6.68
C MET A 387 4.16 -3.04 -7.69
N PHE A 388 5.40 -3.21 -7.27
CA PHE A 388 6.50 -3.60 -8.17
C PHE A 388 6.63 -5.11 -8.38
N LYS A 389 6.06 -5.93 -7.51
CA LYS A 389 6.12 -7.39 -7.55
C LYS A 389 5.63 -8.01 -8.87
N PRO A 390 4.48 -7.62 -9.47
CA PRO A 390 4.00 -8.18 -10.72
C PRO A 390 4.91 -7.91 -11.93
N TYR A 391 5.80 -6.90 -11.81
CA TYR A 391 6.71 -6.48 -12.89
C TYR A 391 8.15 -7.02 -12.72
N GLY A 392 8.41 -7.81 -11.66
CA GLY A 392 9.77 -8.27 -11.34
C GLY A 392 10.73 -7.14 -10.94
N LEU A 393 10.21 -5.96 -10.60
CA LEU A 393 10.99 -4.76 -10.26
C LEU A 393 11.08 -4.54 -8.74
N GLU A 394 10.98 -5.59 -7.94
CA GLU A 394 11.03 -5.54 -6.47
C GLU A 394 12.31 -4.86 -5.95
N ILE A 395 13.42 -5.01 -6.69
CA ILE A 395 14.71 -4.38 -6.36
C ILE A 395 14.59 -2.86 -6.29
N ILE A 396 13.81 -2.23 -7.18
CA ILE A 396 13.61 -0.77 -7.17
C ILE A 396 12.85 -0.36 -5.92
N GLY A 397 11.79 -1.10 -5.56
CA GLY A 397 11.05 -0.88 -4.31
C GLY A 397 11.97 -0.99 -3.09
N GLN A 398 12.79 -2.04 -3.03
CA GLN A 398 13.74 -2.28 -1.94
C GLN A 398 14.81 -1.18 -1.84
N MET A 399 15.34 -0.68 -2.97
CA MET A 399 16.30 0.44 -2.98
C MET A 399 15.67 1.75 -2.48
N LEU A 400 14.43 2.05 -2.88
CA LEU A 400 13.71 3.24 -2.37
C LEU A 400 13.47 3.14 -0.87
N ILE A 401 13.11 1.96 -0.37
CA ILE A 401 12.95 1.68 1.06
C ILE A 401 14.27 1.89 1.80
N LEU A 402 15.36 1.30 1.31
CA LEU A 402 16.69 1.42 1.93
C LEU A 402 17.13 2.88 1.99
N MET A 403 17.00 3.63 0.90
CA MET A 403 17.36 5.05 0.86
C MET A 403 16.52 5.88 1.85
N SER A 404 15.22 5.60 1.95
CA SER A 404 14.33 6.27 2.90
C SER A 404 14.69 5.93 4.35
N LEU A 405 15.00 4.66 4.61
CA LEU A 405 15.38 4.17 5.93
C LEU A 405 16.72 4.73 6.40
N VAL A 406 17.70 4.85 5.49
CA VAL A 406 18.96 5.53 5.74
C VAL A 406 18.72 7.01 6.12
N GLY A 407 17.90 7.73 5.36
CA GLY A 407 17.54 9.11 5.69
C GLY A 407 16.84 9.26 7.05
N MET A 408 15.99 8.32 7.38
CA MET A 408 15.18 8.35 8.60
C MET A 408 15.94 7.91 9.86
N LEU A 409 16.96 7.06 9.74
CA LEU A 409 17.76 6.56 10.86
C LEU A 409 19.11 7.27 10.98
N VAL A 410 19.82 7.44 9.87
CA VAL A 410 21.18 7.99 9.87
C VAL A 410 21.19 9.48 10.23
N ILE A 411 20.24 10.28 9.72
CA ILE A 411 20.21 11.72 10.00
C ILE A 411 19.95 12.00 11.50
N PRO A 412 18.94 11.42 12.17
CA PRO A 412 18.76 11.55 13.61
C PRO A 412 19.93 10.96 14.40
N GLY A 413 20.44 9.79 14.00
CA GLY A 413 21.61 9.17 14.61
C GLY A 413 22.84 10.07 14.58
N TYR A 414 23.11 10.70 13.42
CA TYR A 414 24.19 11.68 13.29
C TYR A 414 23.97 12.90 14.19
N LYS A 415 22.75 13.41 14.33
CA LYS A 415 22.44 14.52 15.24
C LYS A 415 22.71 14.15 16.71
N VAL A 416 22.35 12.93 17.09
CA VAL A 416 22.64 12.42 18.43
C VAL A 416 24.14 12.24 18.65
N ALA A 417 24.84 11.60 17.70
CA ALA A 417 26.31 11.45 17.76
C ALA A 417 27.02 12.81 17.82
N LYS A 418 26.61 13.76 16.99
CA LYS A 418 27.13 15.13 16.98
C LYS A 418 26.92 15.84 18.34
N PHE A 419 25.82 15.57 19.03
CA PHE A 419 25.60 16.12 20.37
C PHE A 419 26.68 15.69 21.36
N PHE A 420 27.12 14.42 21.30
CA PHE A 420 28.16 13.87 22.17
C PHE A 420 29.59 14.26 21.71
N LEU A 421 29.79 14.55 20.42
CA LEU A 421 31.10 14.94 19.89
C LEU A 421 31.47 16.40 20.21
N TYR A 422 30.52 17.26 20.64
CA TYR A 422 30.85 18.62 21.01
C TYR A 422 31.55 18.67 22.39
N PRO A 423 32.79 19.25 22.48
CA PRO A 423 33.52 19.33 23.74
C PRO A 423 32.74 20.16 24.79
N GLY A 424 32.76 19.73 26.03
CA GLY A 424 32.15 20.40 27.18
C GLY A 424 30.72 19.95 27.53
N ARG A 425 29.97 19.32 26.66
CA ARG A 425 28.59 18.88 26.94
C ARG A 425 28.49 17.66 27.87
N PHE A 426 29.51 16.82 27.91
CA PHE A 426 29.59 15.69 28.83
C PHE A 426 29.61 16.09 30.31
N ARG A 427 30.06 17.30 30.63
CA ARG A 427 30.15 17.80 32.02
C ARG A 427 28.75 17.94 32.67
N ASP A 428 27.74 18.18 31.87
CA ASP A 428 26.35 18.36 32.33
C ASP A 428 25.56 17.03 32.39
N VAL A 429 26.14 15.92 31.94
CA VAL A 429 25.50 14.60 31.88
C VAL A 429 25.80 13.83 33.16
N LYS A 430 24.76 13.31 33.84
CA LYS A 430 24.93 12.40 34.97
C LYS A 430 25.29 11.00 34.48
N ALA A 431 26.55 10.57 34.72
CA ALA A 431 27.09 9.31 34.22
C ALA A 431 26.19 8.10 34.58
N SER A 432 25.66 8.06 35.81
CA SER A 432 24.80 6.94 36.28
C SER A 432 23.53 6.78 35.39
N ARG A 433 22.85 7.87 35.06
CA ARG A 433 21.64 7.83 34.20
C ARG A 433 21.98 7.51 32.75
N PHE A 434 23.09 8.03 32.25
CA PHE A 434 23.58 7.73 30.90
C PHE A 434 23.86 6.22 30.76
N PHE A 435 24.65 5.62 31.67
CA PHE A 435 24.94 4.20 31.62
C PHE A 435 23.68 3.34 31.81
N ALA A 436 22.77 3.70 32.72
CA ALA A 436 21.49 3.02 32.85
C ALA A 436 20.68 3.05 31.54
N THR A 437 20.62 4.19 30.87
CA THR A 437 19.90 4.33 29.59
C THR A 437 20.55 3.48 28.49
N VAL A 438 21.88 3.47 28.41
CA VAL A 438 22.62 2.64 27.45
C VAL A 438 22.37 1.15 27.72
N VAL A 439 22.41 0.72 28.97
CA VAL A 439 22.14 -0.66 29.36
C VAL A 439 20.70 -1.05 29.00
N VAL A 440 19.70 -0.23 29.34
CA VAL A 440 18.29 -0.49 28.99
C VAL A 440 18.11 -0.56 27.46
N ALA A 441 18.71 0.36 26.72
CA ALA A 441 18.67 0.35 25.25
C ALA A 441 19.34 -0.93 24.68
N ALA A 442 20.51 -1.31 25.20
CA ALA A 442 21.20 -2.52 24.79
C ALA A 442 20.37 -3.78 25.09
N VAL A 443 19.80 -3.88 26.30
CA VAL A 443 18.91 -4.99 26.67
C VAL A 443 17.68 -5.04 25.76
N ALA A 444 17.05 -3.89 25.46
CA ALA A 444 15.90 -3.83 24.56
C ALA A 444 16.25 -4.27 23.13
N ILE A 445 17.41 -3.86 22.62
CA ILE A 445 17.92 -4.28 21.30
C ILE A 445 18.18 -5.79 21.30
N VAL A 446 18.90 -6.30 22.31
CA VAL A 446 19.16 -7.73 22.44
C VAL A 446 17.86 -8.51 22.53
N ALA A 447 16.91 -8.07 23.37
CA ALA A 447 15.59 -8.70 23.48
C ALA A 447 14.85 -8.72 22.13
N MET A 448 14.84 -7.61 21.41
CA MET A 448 14.19 -7.52 20.09
C MET A 448 14.78 -8.51 19.07
N PHE A 449 16.09 -8.73 19.09
CA PHE A 449 16.75 -9.63 18.15
C PHE A 449 16.72 -11.10 18.58
N TYR A 450 16.76 -11.39 19.88
CA TYR A 450 16.90 -12.74 20.39
C TYR A 450 15.60 -13.37 20.91
N VAL A 451 14.57 -12.58 21.23
CA VAL A 451 13.28 -13.14 21.63
C VAL A 451 12.66 -13.91 20.46
N PRO A 452 12.34 -15.22 20.65
CA PRO A 452 11.73 -16.02 19.60
C PRO A 452 10.29 -15.56 19.34
N VAL A 453 10.01 -15.14 18.11
CA VAL A 453 8.69 -14.69 17.70
C VAL A 453 8.01 -15.82 16.91
N PRO A 454 6.74 -16.18 17.17
CA PRO A 454 6.04 -17.19 16.39
C PRO A 454 5.97 -16.77 14.90
N TYR A 455 6.13 -17.74 14.02
CA TYR A 455 6.07 -17.54 12.59
C TYR A 455 5.05 -18.47 11.96
N HIS A 456 4.34 -17.98 10.95
CA HIS A 456 3.39 -18.77 10.20
C HIS A 456 3.69 -18.60 8.71
N VAL A 457 3.84 -19.71 8.01
CA VAL A 457 3.86 -19.71 6.54
C VAL A 457 2.41 -19.68 6.07
N LYS A 458 2.11 -18.73 5.19
CA LYS A 458 0.81 -18.63 4.52
C LYS A 458 0.96 -19.24 3.14
N ALA A 459 0.09 -20.20 2.81
CA ALA A 459 0.09 -20.85 1.50
C ALA A 459 -1.34 -21.11 1.05
N PRO A 460 -1.65 -21.00 -0.25
CA PRO A 460 -2.95 -21.38 -0.77
C PRO A 460 -3.12 -22.90 -0.72
N PHE A 461 -4.36 -23.37 -0.53
CA PHE A 461 -4.69 -24.78 -0.56
C PHE A 461 -6.00 -25.03 -1.28
N VAL A 462 -6.21 -26.28 -1.71
CA VAL A 462 -7.44 -26.78 -2.29
C VAL A 462 -7.85 -28.07 -1.60
N ILE A 463 -9.15 -28.28 -1.43
CA ILE A 463 -9.71 -29.49 -0.86
C ILE A 463 -9.82 -30.59 -1.93
N ARG A 464 -9.30 -31.77 -1.60
CA ARG A 464 -9.43 -32.99 -2.44
C ARG A 464 -9.77 -34.19 -1.59
N PRO A 465 -10.46 -35.17 -2.15
CA PRO A 465 -10.72 -36.40 -1.43
C PRO A 465 -9.43 -37.20 -1.19
N VAL A 466 -9.37 -37.90 -0.07
CA VAL A 466 -8.23 -38.77 0.26
C VAL A 466 -8.30 -40.01 -0.63
N ASP A 467 -7.17 -40.37 -1.27
CA ASP A 467 -7.01 -41.59 -2.08
C ASP A 467 -8.11 -41.83 -3.14
N ALA A 468 -8.71 -40.78 -3.66
CA ALA A 468 -9.68 -40.92 -4.73
C ALA A 468 -9.03 -41.31 -6.05
N GLN A 469 -9.64 -42.25 -6.76
CA GLN A 469 -9.28 -42.55 -8.13
C GLN A 469 -9.76 -41.40 -9.03
N MET A 470 -8.88 -40.79 -9.77
CA MET A 470 -9.20 -39.81 -10.82
C MET A 470 -9.50 -40.54 -12.14
N VAL A 471 -10.66 -40.32 -12.69
CA VAL A 471 -11.08 -40.91 -13.96
C VAL A 471 -11.03 -39.87 -15.05
N TYR A 472 -10.09 -40.02 -15.99
CA TYR A 472 -9.85 -39.09 -17.09
C TYR A 472 -10.33 -39.67 -18.42
N ALA A 473 -10.73 -38.80 -19.34
CA ALA A 473 -10.87 -39.16 -20.73
C ALA A 473 -9.46 -39.40 -21.32
N THR A 474 -9.21 -40.62 -21.81
CA THR A 474 -7.90 -41.03 -22.36
C THR A 474 -7.70 -40.59 -23.79
N GLN A 475 -8.76 -40.50 -24.58
CA GLN A 475 -8.77 -40.14 -25.99
C GLN A 475 -9.87 -39.11 -26.30
N PRO A 476 -9.75 -38.36 -27.43
CA PRO A 476 -10.79 -37.44 -27.84
C PRO A 476 -12.03 -38.25 -28.34
N GLY A 477 -13.21 -37.86 -27.90
CA GLY A 477 -14.45 -38.50 -28.30
C GLY A 477 -15.70 -37.77 -27.81
N MET A 478 -16.83 -38.32 -28.04
CA MET A 478 -18.12 -37.84 -27.55
C MET A 478 -18.57 -38.72 -26.38
N LEU A 479 -19.06 -38.06 -25.33
CA LEU A 479 -19.63 -38.72 -24.16
C LEU A 479 -21.03 -39.20 -24.49
N THR A 480 -21.21 -40.48 -24.88
CA THR A 480 -22.50 -40.99 -25.42
C THR A 480 -23.42 -41.58 -24.35
N GLU A 481 -22.88 -42.13 -23.29
CA GLU A 481 -23.69 -42.78 -22.24
C GLU A 481 -23.09 -42.48 -20.86
N VAL A 482 -23.89 -41.94 -19.94
CA VAL A 482 -23.53 -41.73 -18.53
C VAL A 482 -24.40 -42.66 -17.67
N LYS A 483 -23.79 -43.72 -17.10
CA LYS A 483 -24.54 -44.72 -16.28
C LYS A 483 -24.71 -44.30 -14.84
N PHE A 484 -23.74 -43.57 -14.28
CA PHE A 484 -23.73 -43.14 -12.89
C PHE A 484 -23.54 -41.66 -12.79
N ARG A 485 -24.21 -41.05 -11.83
CA ARG A 485 -24.17 -39.58 -11.57
C ARG A 485 -23.31 -39.23 -10.36
N PRO A 486 -22.92 -37.97 -10.21
CA PRO A 486 -22.30 -37.50 -8.98
C PRO A 486 -23.17 -37.82 -7.75
N GLY A 487 -22.58 -38.49 -6.76
CA GLY A 487 -23.27 -38.97 -5.56
C GLY A 487 -23.64 -40.44 -5.56
N ASP A 488 -23.63 -41.13 -6.72
CA ASP A 488 -23.92 -42.57 -6.81
C ASP A 488 -22.73 -43.42 -6.32
N SER A 489 -23.01 -44.56 -5.72
CA SER A 489 -22.00 -45.53 -5.33
C SER A 489 -21.69 -46.48 -6.47
N VAL A 490 -20.41 -46.76 -6.70
CA VAL A 490 -19.92 -47.67 -7.76
C VAL A 490 -18.99 -48.73 -7.17
N GLU A 491 -19.04 -49.91 -7.76
CA GLU A 491 -18.16 -51.05 -7.45
C GLU A 491 -16.99 -51.11 -8.43
N THR A 492 -15.94 -51.79 -8.02
CA THR A 492 -14.75 -52.00 -8.87
C THR A 492 -15.15 -52.74 -10.17
N GLY A 493 -14.74 -52.20 -11.32
CA GLY A 493 -15.04 -52.76 -12.64
C GLY A 493 -16.31 -52.23 -13.31
N GLN A 494 -17.13 -51.42 -12.61
CA GLN A 494 -18.35 -50.87 -13.21
C GLN A 494 -18.03 -49.73 -14.20
N LEU A 495 -18.74 -49.73 -15.34
CA LEU A 495 -18.65 -48.68 -16.37
C LEU A 495 -19.40 -47.45 -15.89
N ILE A 496 -18.64 -46.34 -15.72
CA ILE A 496 -19.20 -45.06 -15.30
C ILE A 496 -19.79 -44.31 -16.49
N ALA A 497 -19.00 -44.21 -17.56
CA ALA A 497 -19.39 -43.50 -18.77
C ALA A 497 -18.72 -44.08 -20.00
N ARG A 498 -19.40 -44.02 -21.14
CA ARG A 498 -18.86 -44.43 -22.44
C ARG A 498 -18.49 -43.24 -23.29
N ILE A 499 -17.30 -43.31 -23.84
CA ILE A 499 -16.80 -42.29 -24.78
C ILE A 499 -16.66 -42.97 -26.15
N GLU A 500 -17.25 -42.43 -27.17
CA GLU A 500 -17.18 -42.93 -28.54
C GLU A 500 -16.44 -41.92 -29.42
N SER A 501 -15.56 -42.45 -30.29
CA SER A 501 -14.84 -41.62 -31.25
C SER A 501 -15.23 -42.05 -32.67
N ILE A 502 -15.83 -41.13 -33.42
CA ILE A 502 -16.21 -41.35 -34.83
C ILE A 502 -14.99 -41.73 -35.65
N ASP A 503 -13.84 -41.15 -35.36
CA ASP A 503 -12.57 -41.45 -36.09
C ASP A 503 -12.12 -42.88 -35.86
N THR A 504 -12.26 -43.41 -34.63
CA THR A 504 -11.94 -44.78 -34.27
C THR A 504 -12.88 -45.73 -34.94
N GLU A 505 -14.17 -45.45 -34.93
CA GLU A 505 -15.19 -46.26 -35.60
C GLU A 505 -14.98 -46.35 -37.11
N ILE A 506 -14.73 -45.22 -37.78
CA ILE A 506 -14.40 -45.18 -39.21
C ILE A 506 -13.16 -46.03 -39.48
N LYS A 507 -12.13 -45.93 -38.66
CA LYS A 507 -10.92 -46.71 -38.79
C LYS A 507 -11.16 -48.19 -38.62
N THR A 508 -11.96 -48.62 -37.64
CA THR A 508 -12.36 -50.00 -37.45
C THR A 508 -13.08 -50.51 -38.65
N GLN A 509 -14.07 -49.78 -39.20
CA GLN A 509 -14.80 -50.17 -40.39
C GLN A 509 -13.89 -50.29 -41.64
N GLN A 510 -12.93 -49.37 -41.77
CA GLN A 510 -11.93 -49.44 -42.87
C GLN A 510 -11.04 -50.68 -42.75
N LEU A 511 -10.56 -51.03 -41.55
CA LEU A 511 -9.77 -52.22 -41.29
C LEU A 511 -10.54 -53.51 -41.55
N LEU A 512 -11.80 -53.58 -41.09
CA LEU A 512 -12.70 -54.71 -41.38
C LEU A 512 -12.98 -54.89 -42.88
N GLY A 513 -13.16 -53.75 -43.58
CA GLY A 513 -13.30 -53.79 -45.05
C GLY A 513 -12.04 -54.35 -45.74
N ARG A 514 -10.84 -53.91 -45.31
CA ARG A 514 -9.57 -54.42 -45.82
C ARG A 514 -9.32 -55.90 -45.46
N GLN A 515 -9.68 -56.32 -44.26
CA GLN A 515 -9.65 -57.71 -43.83
C GLN A 515 -10.43 -58.62 -44.79
N LYS A 516 -11.73 -58.31 -45.02
CA LYS A 516 -12.62 -59.01 -45.94
C LYS A 516 -12.05 -59.09 -47.37
N GLN A 517 -11.48 -57.98 -47.84
CA GLN A 517 -10.83 -57.94 -49.17
C GLN A 517 -9.64 -58.90 -49.24
N LEU A 518 -8.75 -58.89 -48.25
CA LEU A 518 -7.58 -59.77 -48.19
C LEU A 518 -7.97 -61.24 -48.03
N GLU A 519 -9.01 -61.52 -47.26
CA GLU A 519 -9.56 -62.89 -47.16
C GLU A 519 -10.07 -63.40 -48.50
N SER A 520 -10.80 -62.59 -49.24
CA SER A 520 -11.22 -62.89 -50.60
C SER A 520 -10.06 -63.10 -51.57
N ASP A 521 -9.06 -62.23 -51.51
CA ASP A 521 -7.86 -62.35 -52.30
C ASP A 521 -7.11 -63.66 -52.00
N ILE A 522 -7.01 -64.04 -50.72
CA ILE A 522 -6.38 -65.28 -50.29
C ILE A 522 -7.12 -66.49 -50.86
N GLU A 523 -8.44 -66.45 -50.83
CA GLU A 523 -9.29 -67.53 -51.35
C GLU A 523 -9.16 -67.65 -52.86
N PHE A 524 -9.10 -66.50 -53.57
CA PHE A 524 -8.84 -66.46 -54.98
C PHE A 524 -7.43 -67.02 -55.34
N TYR A 525 -6.38 -66.64 -54.61
CA TYR A 525 -5.03 -67.17 -54.86
C TYR A 525 -4.91 -68.62 -54.49
N LYS A 526 -5.69 -69.21 -53.57
CA LYS A 526 -5.79 -70.63 -53.29
C LYS A 526 -6.37 -71.43 -54.48
N THR A 527 -7.36 -70.89 -55.19
CA THR A 527 -7.97 -71.50 -56.35
C THR A 527 -7.05 -71.59 -57.58
N LEU A 528 -6.07 -70.75 -57.70
CA LEU A 528 -5.07 -70.69 -58.80
C LEU A 528 -4.00 -71.76 -58.76
N LYS A 529 -4.22 -72.88 -57.99
CA LYS A 529 -3.35 -74.12 -57.94
C LYS A 529 -1.86 -73.87 -58.17
N GLY A 530 -1.22 -73.17 -57.24
CA GLY A 530 0.28 -73.08 -57.23
C GLY A 530 0.93 -72.08 -58.16
N ARG A 531 0.21 -71.29 -58.96
CA ARG A 531 0.76 -70.32 -59.89
C ARG A 531 1.20 -68.98 -59.28
N SER A 532 0.89 -68.75 -58.00
CA SER A 532 1.25 -67.50 -57.32
C SER A 532 1.53 -67.67 -55.80
N PRO A 533 2.50 -68.52 -55.40
CA PRO A 533 2.81 -68.77 -53.99
C PRO A 533 3.30 -67.53 -53.25
N ARG A 534 3.98 -66.62 -53.98
CA ARG A 534 4.43 -65.37 -53.40
C ARG A 534 3.32 -64.38 -53.05
N MET A 535 2.31 -64.25 -53.92
CA MET A 535 1.15 -63.40 -53.69
C MET A 535 0.31 -63.91 -52.51
N LEU A 536 0.15 -65.26 -52.39
CA LEU A 536 -0.56 -65.87 -51.27
C LEU A 536 0.16 -65.63 -49.94
N ALA A 537 1.51 -65.70 -49.91
CA ALA A 537 2.28 -65.44 -48.71
C ALA A 537 2.22 -63.95 -48.32
N GLU A 538 2.28 -63.07 -49.29
CA GLU A 538 2.17 -61.64 -49.07
C GLU A 538 0.77 -61.23 -48.56
N SER A 539 -0.30 -61.75 -49.15
CA SER A 539 -1.67 -61.48 -48.68
C SER A 539 -1.90 -62.02 -47.27
N ARG A 540 -1.35 -63.17 -46.89
CA ARG A 540 -1.41 -63.68 -45.52
C ARG A 540 -0.65 -62.78 -44.52
N ALA A 541 0.56 -62.34 -44.92
CA ALA A 541 1.31 -61.43 -44.05
C ALA A 541 0.61 -60.08 -43.84
N ARG A 542 -0.06 -59.54 -44.86
CA ARG A 542 -0.88 -58.35 -44.79
C ARG A 542 -2.13 -58.58 -43.94
N LEU A 543 -2.78 -59.76 -44.04
CA LEU A 543 -3.94 -60.09 -43.20
C LEU A 543 -3.56 -60.13 -41.73
N ASN A 544 -2.48 -60.79 -41.35
CA ASN A 544 -1.98 -60.85 -39.99
C ASN A 544 -1.66 -59.42 -39.44
N ALA A 545 -1.10 -58.53 -40.28
CA ALA A 545 -0.87 -57.18 -39.88
C ALA A 545 -2.16 -56.36 -39.65
N ILE A 546 -3.22 -56.59 -40.45
CA ILE A 546 -4.51 -55.98 -40.27
C ILE A 546 -5.21 -56.54 -39.01
N GLU A 547 -5.13 -57.85 -38.76
CA GLU A 547 -5.67 -58.46 -37.53
C GLU A 547 -5.00 -57.88 -36.28
N GLN A 548 -3.68 -57.68 -36.27
CA GLN A 548 -2.98 -57.00 -35.17
C GLN A 548 -3.45 -55.55 -35.01
N GLN A 549 -3.64 -54.83 -36.13
CA GLN A 549 -4.17 -53.47 -36.07
C GLN A 549 -5.63 -53.40 -35.52
N LEU A 550 -6.45 -54.37 -35.88
CA LEU A 550 -7.81 -54.50 -35.34
C LEU A 550 -7.80 -54.76 -33.82
N GLU A 551 -6.93 -55.70 -33.37
CA GLU A 551 -6.79 -56.01 -31.95
C GLU A 551 -6.34 -54.77 -31.15
N LEU A 552 -5.34 -54.03 -31.63
CA LEU A 552 -4.90 -52.77 -31.03
C LEU A 552 -6.01 -51.69 -31.02
N ASN A 553 -6.84 -51.68 -32.08
CA ASN A 553 -7.94 -50.68 -32.15
C ASN A 553 -9.07 -51.02 -31.18
N VAL A 554 -9.38 -52.32 -31.01
CA VAL A 554 -10.35 -52.81 -29.99
C VAL A 554 -9.87 -52.51 -28.57
N GLU A 555 -8.58 -52.76 -28.29
CA GLU A 555 -7.96 -52.42 -27.00
C GLU A 555 -8.04 -50.90 -26.73
N SER A 556 -7.82 -50.08 -27.78
CA SER A 556 -7.96 -48.64 -27.72
C SER A 556 -9.42 -48.19 -27.44
N GLU A 557 -10.42 -48.86 -28.03
CA GLU A 557 -11.84 -48.59 -27.73
C GLU A 557 -12.22 -49.00 -26.29
N GLU A 558 -11.71 -50.11 -25.79
CA GLU A 558 -11.92 -50.49 -24.38
C GLU A 558 -11.32 -49.46 -23.41
N GLN A 559 -10.14 -48.88 -23.74
CA GLN A 559 -9.51 -47.85 -22.95
C GLN A 559 -10.25 -46.51 -22.98
N MET A 560 -11.15 -46.25 -23.92
CA MET A 560 -12.02 -45.08 -23.92
C MET A 560 -13.12 -45.17 -22.88
N ASN A 561 -13.50 -46.37 -22.44
CA ASN A 561 -14.52 -46.58 -21.42
C ASN A 561 -14.04 -46.10 -20.04
N ALA A 562 -14.75 -45.18 -19.44
CA ALA A 562 -14.48 -44.71 -18.08
C ALA A 562 -14.96 -45.75 -17.07
N VAL A 563 -14.02 -46.52 -16.49
CA VAL A 563 -14.34 -47.65 -15.57
C VAL A 563 -13.82 -47.33 -14.16
N ALA A 564 -14.61 -47.65 -13.14
CA ALA A 564 -14.19 -47.58 -11.75
C ALA A 564 -13.16 -48.68 -11.43
N LYS A 565 -11.92 -48.31 -11.11
CA LYS A 565 -10.89 -49.27 -10.66
C LYS A 565 -10.96 -49.57 -9.16
N ARG A 566 -11.87 -48.90 -8.45
CA ARG A 566 -12.05 -48.98 -7.01
C ARG A 566 -13.53 -48.72 -6.68
N SER A 567 -14.01 -49.35 -5.61
CA SER A 567 -15.35 -49.05 -5.07
C SER A 567 -15.36 -47.74 -4.31
N GLY A 568 -16.44 -46.97 -4.40
CA GLY A 568 -16.59 -45.66 -3.73
C GLY A 568 -17.77 -44.89 -4.28
N VAL A 569 -17.90 -43.64 -3.87
CA VAL A 569 -18.90 -42.70 -4.37
C VAL A 569 -18.32 -41.83 -5.47
N ILE A 570 -19.09 -41.52 -6.50
CA ILE A 570 -18.70 -40.61 -7.57
C ILE A 570 -18.73 -39.18 -7.05
N ILE A 571 -17.58 -38.56 -7.02
CA ILE A 571 -17.35 -37.15 -6.63
C ILE A 571 -17.17 -36.36 -7.92
N PRO A 572 -17.99 -35.32 -8.17
CA PRO A 572 -17.82 -34.48 -9.37
C PRO A 572 -16.49 -33.71 -9.34
N PRO A 573 -15.90 -33.45 -10.50
CA PRO A 573 -14.81 -32.51 -10.58
C PRO A 573 -15.31 -31.09 -10.24
N PRO A 574 -14.42 -30.13 -9.93
CA PRO A 574 -14.80 -28.75 -9.72
C PRO A 574 -15.57 -28.18 -10.92
N ASN A 575 -16.69 -27.49 -10.64
CA ASN A 575 -17.57 -26.97 -11.66
C ASN A 575 -16.83 -25.97 -12.58
N VAL A 576 -16.95 -26.14 -13.88
CA VAL A 576 -16.48 -25.19 -14.88
C VAL A 576 -17.55 -24.14 -15.11
N ALA A 577 -17.25 -22.88 -14.75
CA ALA A 577 -18.18 -21.77 -14.98
C ALA A 577 -18.49 -21.60 -16.49
N GLN A 578 -19.75 -21.31 -16.81
CA GLN A 578 -20.16 -20.97 -18.17
C GLN A 578 -19.36 -19.73 -18.64
N ARG A 579 -18.36 -19.93 -19.47
CA ARG A 579 -17.82 -18.82 -20.26
C ARG A 579 -18.86 -18.46 -21.32
N GLN A 580 -19.35 -17.22 -21.29
CA GLN A 580 -20.16 -16.67 -22.38
C GLN A 580 -19.40 -16.87 -23.69
N THR A 581 -19.85 -17.86 -24.46
CA THR A 581 -19.32 -18.11 -25.79
C THR A 581 -19.73 -16.95 -26.71
N ALA A 582 -18.76 -16.42 -27.47
CA ALA A 582 -19.07 -15.54 -28.59
C ALA A 582 -20.15 -16.19 -29.48
N ALA A 583 -21.04 -15.39 -30.02
CA ALA A 583 -22.30 -15.78 -30.68
C ALA A 583 -22.27 -16.88 -31.77
N ASN A 584 -21.09 -17.43 -32.12
CA ASN A 584 -20.90 -18.44 -33.17
C ASN A 584 -20.05 -19.65 -32.75
N GLY A 585 -19.88 -19.94 -31.44
CA GLY A 585 -19.10 -21.09 -30.97
C GLY A 585 -19.95 -22.35 -30.71
N LEU A 586 -19.36 -23.52 -31.00
CA LEU A 586 -19.94 -24.82 -30.62
C LEU A 586 -20.18 -24.86 -29.10
N LYS A 587 -21.32 -25.46 -28.67
CA LYS A 587 -21.64 -25.69 -27.25
C LYS A 587 -20.48 -26.43 -26.59
N ARG A 588 -19.91 -25.85 -25.56
CA ARG A 588 -18.95 -26.49 -24.65
C ARG A 588 -19.67 -26.90 -23.39
N TRP A 589 -19.27 -28.01 -22.78
CA TRP A 589 -19.81 -28.45 -21.52
C TRP A 589 -19.57 -27.44 -20.38
N SER A 590 -20.56 -27.36 -19.51
CA SER A 590 -20.52 -26.51 -18.30
C SER A 590 -20.98 -27.35 -17.11
N GLY A 591 -20.60 -27.00 -15.90
CA GLY A 591 -20.90 -27.81 -14.71
C GLY A 591 -19.97 -29.00 -14.58
N SER A 592 -20.52 -30.19 -14.31
CA SER A 592 -19.81 -31.47 -14.28
C SER A 592 -19.91 -32.20 -15.63
N PRO A 593 -18.84 -32.83 -16.13
CA PRO A 593 -18.92 -33.63 -17.37
C PRO A 593 -20.01 -34.74 -17.34
N LEU A 594 -20.32 -35.28 -16.16
CA LEU A 594 -21.32 -36.33 -15.99
C LEU A 594 -22.75 -35.80 -15.75
N ASP A 595 -22.99 -34.49 -15.93
CA ASP A 595 -24.36 -33.94 -15.88
C ASP A 595 -25.11 -34.28 -17.17
N LEU A 596 -26.43 -34.54 -17.04
CA LEU A 596 -27.30 -34.90 -18.16
C LEU A 596 -27.26 -33.92 -19.34
N GLU A 597 -27.06 -32.64 -19.04
CA GLU A 597 -27.01 -31.57 -20.04
C GLU A 597 -25.75 -31.67 -20.94
N ASN A 598 -24.75 -32.45 -20.50
CA ASN A 598 -23.46 -32.61 -21.15
C ASN A 598 -23.35 -33.94 -21.94
N GLU A 599 -24.40 -34.77 -21.99
CA GLU A 599 -24.44 -35.92 -22.89
C GLU A 599 -24.29 -35.47 -24.35
N ASN A 600 -23.59 -36.28 -25.14
CA ASN A 600 -23.26 -36.00 -26.53
C ASN A 600 -22.39 -34.77 -26.77
N LEU A 601 -21.65 -34.28 -25.76
CA LEU A 601 -20.66 -33.23 -25.92
C LEU A 601 -19.23 -33.80 -26.12
N PRO A 602 -18.38 -33.12 -26.88
CA PRO A 602 -17.02 -33.58 -27.11
C PRO A 602 -16.15 -33.42 -25.85
N VAL A 603 -15.42 -34.47 -25.51
CA VAL A 603 -14.41 -34.48 -24.44
C VAL A 603 -13.01 -34.59 -25.04
N GLN A 604 -12.08 -33.86 -24.47
CA GLN A 604 -10.67 -33.88 -24.88
C GLN A 604 -9.85 -34.82 -23.99
N PRO A 605 -8.73 -35.36 -24.49
CA PRO A 605 -7.81 -36.15 -23.69
C PRO A 605 -7.36 -35.37 -22.44
N GLY A 606 -7.31 -36.06 -21.29
CA GLY A 606 -6.93 -35.44 -20.02
C GLY A 606 -8.06 -34.65 -19.32
N THR A 607 -9.29 -34.64 -19.88
CA THR A 607 -10.45 -34.09 -19.16
C THR A 607 -10.79 -34.99 -17.99
N LEU A 608 -10.83 -34.46 -16.75
CA LEU A 608 -11.25 -35.15 -15.56
C LEU A 608 -12.78 -35.33 -15.60
N LEU A 609 -13.26 -36.57 -15.71
CA LEU A 609 -14.68 -36.86 -15.76
C LEU A 609 -15.31 -36.94 -14.38
N CYS A 610 -14.69 -37.66 -13.46
CA CYS A 610 -15.06 -37.77 -12.05
C CYS A 610 -13.92 -38.27 -11.18
N MET A 611 -14.14 -38.25 -9.88
CA MET A 611 -13.30 -38.94 -8.89
C MET A 611 -14.13 -40.00 -8.19
N VAL A 612 -13.56 -41.19 -7.90
CA VAL A 612 -14.21 -42.25 -7.16
C VAL A 612 -13.49 -42.42 -5.83
N GLY A 613 -14.20 -42.20 -4.73
CA GLY A 613 -13.62 -42.26 -3.40
C GLY A 613 -14.63 -42.06 -2.28
N ASP A 614 -14.14 -41.86 -1.06
CA ASP A 614 -14.97 -41.55 0.10
C ASP A 614 -15.23 -40.05 0.17
N PRO A 615 -16.49 -39.58 0.09
CA PRO A 615 -16.80 -38.16 0.16
C PRO A 615 -16.60 -37.53 1.56
N GLU A 616 -16.49 -38.37 2.62
CA GLU A 616 -16.25 -37.89 3.98
C GLU A 616 -14.75 -37.72 4.29
N ALA A 617 -13.89 -38.48 3.60
CA ALA A 617 -12.46 -38.45 3.78
C ALA A 617 -11.83 -37.39 2.88
N MET A 618 -11.66 -36.16 3.40
CA MET A 618 -11.11 -35.03 2.66
C MET A 618 -9.72 -34.65 3.18
N LYS A 619 -8.88 -34.13 2.28
CA LYS A 619 -7.57 -33.56 2.61
C LYS A 619 -7.38 -32.19 1.96
N ALA A 620 -6.68 -31.29 2.68
CA ALA A 620 -6.19 -30.05 2.11
C ALA A 620 -4.84 -30.30 1.44
N VAL A 621 -4.75 -29.93 0.17
CA VAL A 621 -3.51 -29.93 -0.61
C VAL A 621 -2.99 -28.51 -0.62
N ILE A 622 -1.92 -28.27 0.13
CA ILE A 622 -1.30 -26.96 0.32
C ILE A 622 -0.17 -26.80 -0.68
N VAL A 623 -0.15 -25.69 -1.42
CA VAL A 623 0.87 -25.37 -2.42
C VAL A 623 1.86 -24.34 -1.81
N ILE A 624 3.07 -24.79 -1.51
CA ILE A 624 4.10 -24.04 -0.77
C ILE A 624 5.21 -23.64 -1.72
N GLU A 625 5.60 -22.37 -1.70
CA GLU A 625 6.74 -21.86 -2.47
C GLU A 625 8.05 -22.45 -1.96
N GLN A 626 9.01 -22.71 -2.86
CA GLN A 626 10.33 -23.26 -2.55
C GLN A 626 11.05 -22.54 -1.41
N SER A 627 10.91 -21.22 -1.35
CA SER A 627 11.51 -20.38 -0.30
C SER A 627 11.08 -20.77 1.11
N ASP A 628 9.83 -21.25 1.26
CA ASP A 628 9.20 -21.60 2.53
C ASP A 628 9.08 -23.12 2.76
N ALA A 629 9.22 -23.92 1.70
CA ALA A 629 9.07 -25.37 1.75
C ALA A 629 10.04 -26.03 2.75
N VAL A 630 11.27 -25.49 2.86
CA VAL A 630 12.28 -25.97 3.82
C VAL A 630 11.87 -25.81 5.28
N LEU A 631 10.93 -24.89 5.58
CA LEU A 631 10.45 -24.64 6.94
C LEU A 631 9.28 -25.52 7.33
N VAL A 632 8.54 -26.03 6.36
CA VAL A 632 7.35 -26.85 6.59
C VAL A 632 7.78 -28.31 6.74
N LYS A 633 7.37 -28.93 7.85
CA LYS A 633 7.69 -30.32 8.19
C LYS A 633 6.42 -31.06 8.55
N ALA A 634 6.44 -32.37 8.34
CA ALA A 634 5.39 -33.24 8.87
C ALA A 634 5.28 -33.11 10.40
N GLY A 635 4.07 -33.18 10.94
CA GLY A 635 3.78 -32.99 12.36
C GLY A 635 3.49 -31.56 12.80
N GLN A 636 3.67 -30.54 11.93
CA GLN A 636 3.34 -29.16 12.26
C GLN A 636 1.83 -28.89 12.20
N THR A 637 1.35 -28.07 13.14
CA THR A 637 -0.07 -27.67 13.18
C THR A 637 -0.38 -26.62 12.12
N VAL A 638 -1.51 -26.79 11.45
CA VAL A 638 -2.01 -25.93 10.39
C VAL A 638 -3.41 -25.45 10.73
N ARG A 639 -3.65 -24.17 10.51
CA ARG A 639 -4.99 -23.59 10.49
C ARG A 639 -5.41 -23.33 9.04
N LEU A 640 -6.53 -23.87 8.65
CA LEU A 640 -7.09 -23.79 7.30
C LEU A 640 -8.31 -22.87 7.35
N MET A 641 -8.34 -21.87 6.49
CA MET A 641 -9.46 -20.94 6.32
C MET A 641 -9.96 -21.09 4.89
N LEU A 642 -11.21 -21.53 4.72
CA LEU A 642 -11.86 -21.65 3.43
C LEU A 642 -12.43 -20.30 2.99
N ASP A 643 -12.25 -19.96 1.73
CA ASP A 643 -12.77 -18.70 1.16
C ASP A 643 -14.31 -18.75 1.03
N GLU A 644 -14.87 -19.96 0.77
CA GLU A 644 -16.31 -20.21 0.63
C GLU A 644 -17.06 -20.27 1.97
N ILE A 645 -16.35 -20.47 3.09
CA ILE A 645 -16.95 -20.54 4.44
C ILE A 645 -16.19 -19.55 5.36
N PRO A 646 -16.43 -18.24 5.21
CA PRO A 646 -15.73 -17.24 6.00
C PRO A 646 -16.05 -17.37 7.49
N GLY A 647 -15.02 -17.19 8.33
CA GLY A 647 -15.15 -17.21 9.79
C GLY A 647 -15.06 -18.57 10.45
N VAL A 648 -14.86 -19.66 9.69
CA VAL A 648 -14.61 -21.00 10.25
C VAL A 648 -13.16 -21.39 10.02
N GLU A 649 -12.45 -21.71 11.09
CA GLU A 649 -11.08 -22.23 11.04
C GLU A 649 -11.10 -23.74 11.24
N PHE A 650 -10.50 -24.49 10.33
CA PHE A 650 -10.26 -25.91 10.47
C PHE A 650 -8.82 -26.11 10.96
N CYS A 651 -8.63 -26.96 11.96
CA CYS A 651 -7.31 -27.30 12.47
C CYS A 651 -6.90 -28.69 11.95
N GLY A 652 -5.65 -28.79 11.51
CA GLY A 652 -5.08 -30.05 11.05
C GLY A 652 -3.58 -30.12 11.34
N VAL A 653 -2.98 -31.24 10.99
CA VAL A 653 -1.55 -31.48 11.12
C VAL A 653 -1.01 -31.87 9.75
N VAL A 654 0.14 -31.32 9.37
CA VAL A 654 0.83 -31.71 8.13
C VAL A 654 1.20 -33.17 8.22
N GLU A 655 0.59 -33.98 7.38
CA GLU A 655 0.87 -35.42 7.30
C GLU A 655 2.15 -35.69 6.51
N ARG A 656 2.24 -35.04 5.33
CA ARG A 656 3.33 -35.27 4.38
C ARG A 656 3.65 -33.99 3.63
N VAL A 657 4.95 -33.80 3.36
CA VAL A 657 5.45 -32.79 2.41
C VAL A 657 6.11 -33.53 1.24
N SER A 658 5.71 -33.25 0.02
CA SER A 658 6.28 -33.84 -1.17
C SER A 658 7.74 -33.38 -1.33
N GLN A 659 8.58 -34.31 -1.77
CA GLN A 659 9.97 -34.00 -2.17
C GLN A 659 10.06 -33.61 -3.65
N ASP A 660 9.05 -33.96 -4.43
CA ASP A 660 8.98 -33.63 -5.84
C ASP A 660 8.35 -32.25 -6.04
N GLN A 661 8.88 -31.56 -7.05
CA GLN A 661 8.32 -30.27 -7.46
C GLN A 661 6.94 -30.46 -8.08
N LEU A 662 6.05 -29.53 -7.79
CA LEU A 662 4.71 -29.50 -8.38
C LEU A 662 4.82 -29.20 -9.89
N LYS A 663 4.44 -30.15 -10.73
CA LYS A 663 4.50 -30.03 -12.20
C LYS A 663 3.33 -29.23 -12.74
N ASP A 664 2.12 -29.52 -12.26
CA ASP A 664 0.88 -28.87 -12.67
C ASP A 664 0.15 -28.29 -11.45
N VAL A 665 -0.21 -27.02 -11.52
CA VAL A 665 -0.95 -26.34 -10.45
C VAL A 665 -2.44 -26.71 -10.57
N PRO A 666 -3.12 -27.05 -9.46
CA PRO A 666 -4.58 -27.19 -9.47
C PRO A 666 -5.23 -25.93 -10.06
N ARG A 667 -6.17 -26.12 -11.00
CA ARG A 667 -6.82 -25.01 -11.71
C ARG A 667 -7.46 -23.99 -10.77
N GLU A 668 -7.97 -24.47 -9.64
CA GLU A 668 -8.62 -23.66 -8.59
C GLU A 668 -7.64 -22.68 -7.92
N LEU A 669 -6.36 -23.04 -7.87
CA LEU A 669 -5.30 -22.21 -7.26
C LEU A 669 -4.56 -21.33 -8.26
N SER A 670 -4.80 -21.52 -9.56
CA SER A 670 -4.16 -20.75 -10.62
C SER A 670 -4.58 -19.28 -10.63
N SER A 671 -3.62 -18.37 -10.85
CA SER A 671 -3.87 -16.94 -11.03
C SER A 671 -4.81 -16.62 -12.20
N ASN A 672 -4.86 -17.50 -13.23
CA ASN A 672 -5.77 -17.36 -14.37
C ASN A 672 -7.24 -17.60 -13.97
N ASN A 673 -7.48 -18.34 -12.88
CA ASN A 673 -8.80 -18.64 -12.35
C ASN A 673 -9.09 -17.95 -11.00
N GLY A 674 -8.33 -16.88 -10.68
CA GLY A 674 -8.49 -16.12 -9.45
C GLY A 674 -7.87 -16.78 -8.21
N GLY A 675 -6.96 -17.73 -8.38
CA GLY A 675 -6.19 -18.34 -7.30
C GLY A 675 -4.89 -17.58 -6.98
N GLY A 676 -4.25 -17.96 -5.87
CA GLY A 676 -3.04 -17.27 -5.36
C GLY A 676 -1.70 -17.74 -5.95
N VAL A 677 -1.70 -18.72 -6.89
CA VAL A 677 -0.47 -19.26 -7.49
C VAL A 677 -0.27 -18.69 -8.89
N ALA A 678 0.88 -18.03 -9.11
CA ALA A 678 1.24 -17.50 -10.43
C ALA A 678 1.51 -18.64 -11.42
N THR A 679 0.74 -18.72 -12.51
CA THR A 679 0.80 -19.78 -13.51
C THR A 679 0.88 -19.24 -14.93
N ARG A 680 1.33 -20.10 -15.84
CA ARG A 680 1.28 -19.90 -17.28
C ARG A 680 0.61 -21.10 -17.94
N PRO A 681 -0.16 -20.93 -19.04
CA PRO A 681 -0.80 -22.04 -19.72
C PRO A 681 0.26 -23.00 -20.31
N SER A 682 0.01 -24.30 -20.12
CA SER A 682 0.82 -25.36 -20.74
C SER A 682 0.33 -25.67 -22.14
N PRO A 683 1.19 -26.03 -23.09
CA PRO A 683 0.80 -26.55 -24.41
C PRO A 683 -0.07 -27.82 -24.31
N SER A 684 0.04 -28.60 -23.23
CA SER A 684 -0.71 -29.82 -22.94
C SER A 684 -2.06 -29.58 -22.26
N GLY A 685 -2.50 -28.31 -22.08
CA GLY A 685 -3.79 -27.96 -21.48
C GLY A 685 -3.80 -27.84 -19.96
N GLY A 686 -2.67 -28.03 -19.28
CA GLY A 686 -2.47 -27.82 -17.84
C GLY A 686 -2.04 -26.38 -17.52
N GLU A 687 -1.77 -26.10 -16.25
CA GLU A 687 -1.28 -24.83 -15.74
C GLU A 687 0.10 -25.00 -15.08
N LEU A 688 1.15 -24.54 -15.76
CA LEU A 688 2.52 -24.62 -15.25
C LEU A 688 2.79 -23.50 -14.24
N PRO A 689 3.40 -23.80 -13.10
CA PRO A 689 3.79 -22.77 -12.14
C PRO A 689 4.91 -21.88 -12.70
N MET A 690 4.86 -20.56 -12.41
CA MET A 690 5.95 -19.64 -12.76
C MET A 690 7.15 -19.75 -11.81
N LEU A 691 6.92 -20.17 -10.58
CA LEU A 691 7.92 -20.41 -9.54
C LEU A 691 7.91 -21.90 -9.19
N THR A 692 8.92 -22.35 -8.46
CA THR A 692 8.97 -23.73 -7.95
C THR A 692 8.13 -23.85 -6.69
N TYR A 693 7.15 -24.76 -6.70
CA TYR A 693 6.29 -25.08 -5.58
C TYR A 693 6.39 -26.54 -5.17
N TYR A 694 6.08 -26.80 -3.92
CA TYR A 694 5.99 -28.14 -3.32
C TYR A 694 4.61 -28.33 -2.72
N GLU A 695 4.18 -29.60 -2.62
CA GLU A 695 2.86 -29.97 -2.11
C GLU A 695 2.98 -30.46 -0.67
N ALA A 696 2.10 -30.01 0.22
CA ALA A 696 1.91 -30.60 1.54
C ALA A 696 0.45 -31.01 1.72
N THR A 697 0.26 -32.17 2.36
CA THR A 697 -1.09 -32.74 2.60
C THR A 697 -1.45 -32.65 4.08
N VAL A 698 -2.70 -32.25 4.34
CA VAL A 698 -3.28 -32.15 5.67
C VAL A 698 -4.64 -32.82 5.64
N PRO A 699 -4.87 -33.93 6.38
CA PRO A 699 -6.19 -34.54 6.49
C PRO A 699 -7.12 -33.57 7.24
N ILE A 700 -8.35 -33.47 6.77
CA ILE A 700 -9.40 -32.68 7.41
C ILE A 700 -10.40 -33.62 8.03
N THR A 701 -10.58 -33.55 9.34
CA THR A 701 -11.70 -34.20 10.05
C THR A 701 -12.82 -33.17 10.16
N PRO A 702 -13.96 -33.38 9.52
CA PRO A 702 -15.10 -32.50 9.66
C PRO A 702 -15.69 -32.60 11.06
N GLU A 703 -15.31 -31.62 11.93
CA GLU A 703 -15.89 -31.49 13.27
C GLU A 703 -17.27 -30.77 13.28
N THR A 704 -17.76 -30.37 12.11
CA THR A 704 -18.98 -29.55 12.01
C THR A 704 -19.94 -30.15 11.00
N ASP A 705 -21.24 -30.03 11.25
CA ASP A 705 -22.38 -30.40 10.40
C ASP A 705 -22.39 -29.71 8.99
N ARG A 706 -21.27 -29.18 8.57
CA ARG A 706 -21.09 -28.46 7.29
C ARG A 706 -20.32 -29.34 6.30
N ARG A 707 -20.93 -29.58 5.16
CA ARG A 707 -20.31 -30.31 4.05
C ARG A 707 -19.18 -29.51 3.44
N VAL A 708 -17.95 -30.00 3.50
CA VAL A 708 -16.78 -29.47 2.78
C VAL A 708 -16.77 -30.17 1.42
N LEU A 709 -16.83 -29.41 0.34
CA LEU A 709 -16.86 -29.94 -1.02
C LEU A 709 -15.46 -29.93 -1.67
N THR A 710 -15.25 -30.86 -2.58
CA THR A 710 -14.06 -30.92 -3.42
C THR A 710 -13.93 -29.65 -4.25
N GLY A 711 -12.71 -29.10 -4.34
CA GLY A 711 -12.44 -27.88 -5.10
C GLY A 711 -12.59 -26.60 -4.29
N PHE A 712 -13.08 -26.66 -3.05
CA PHE A 712 -13.02 -25.50 -2.14
C PHE A 712 -11.58 -25.07 -1.94
N ARG A 713 -11.34 -23.79 -1.95
CA ARG A 713 -10.00 -23.20 -1.80
C ARG A 713 -9.92 -22.32 -0.57
N GLY A 714 -8.70 -21.97 -0.19
CA GLY A 714 -8.50 -21.11 0.95
C GLY A 714 -7.03 -20.85 1.26
N THR A 715 -6.80 -20.26 2.43
CA THR A 715 -5.47 -19.95 2.92
C THR A 715 -5.12 -20.80 4.14
N ALA A 716 -4.02 -21.56 4.03
CA ALA A 716 -3.42 -22.31 5.11
C ALA A 716 -2.40 -21.45 5.86
N LYS A 717 -2.43 -21.50 7.21
CA LYS A 717 -1.42 -20.91 8.09
C LYS A 717 -0.69 -22.03 8.83
N VAL A 718 0.47 -22.41 8.31
CA VAL A 718 1.31 -23.45 8.94
C VAL A 718 2.12 -22.82 10.06
N LYS A 719 1.97 -23.31 11.30
CA LYS A 719 2.74 -22.85 12.45
C LYS A 719 4.14 -23.48 12.40
N ILE A 720 5.13 -22.64 12.27
CA ILE A 720 6.54 -23.05 12.23
C ILE A 720 7.20 -22.83 13.59
N ASP A 721 8.31 -23.50 13.83
CA ASP A 721 9.14 -23.28 14.99
C ASP A 721 9.49 -21.80 15.17
N SER A 722 9.33 -21.30 16.39
CA SER A 722 9.65 -19.93 16.71
C SER A 722 11.15 -19.68 16.54
N ALA A 723 11.50 -18.70 15.73
CA ALA A 723 12.88 -18.32 15.48
C ALA A 723 13.11 -16.85 15.87
N PRO A 724 14.28 -16.51 16.44
CA PRO A 724 14.62 -15.13 16.75
C PRO A 724 14.73 -14.27 15.50
N LEU A 725 14.40 -12.98 15.63
CA LEU A 725 14.34 -12.03 14.49
C LEU A 725 15.66 -11.94 13.72
N TRP A 726 16.81 -12.05 14.40
CA TRP A 726 18.10 -11.99 13.74
C TRP A 726 18.31 -13.15 12.74
N GLN A 727 17.85 -14.38 13.08
CA GLN A 727 17.95 -15.54 12.16
C GLN A 727 17.08 -15.33 10.91
N ARG A 728 15.90 -14.73 11.08
CA ARG A 728 15.03 -14.40 9.95
C ARG A 728 15.66 -13.33 9.05
N LEU A 729 16.24 -12.29 9.67
CA LEU A 729 16.93 -11.24 8.94
C LEU A 729 18.11 -11.80 8.13
N VAL A 730 18.94 -12.65 8.75
CA VAL A 730 20.07 -13.30 8.08
C VAL A 730 19.59 -14.20 6.93
N ARG A 731 18.51 -14.97 7.14
CA ARG A 731 17.92 -15.79 6.09
C ARG A 731 17.43 -14.93 4.94
N TYR A 732 16.67 -13.87 5.22
CA TYR A 732 16.16 -12.94 4.21
C TYR A 732 17.29 -12.28 3.43
N LEU A 733 18.35 -11.83 4.11
CA LEU A 733 19.53 -11.29 3.45
C LEU A 733 20.24 -12.32 2.58
N LYS A 734 20.36 -13.58 3.02
CA LYS A 734 20.93 -14.67 2.22
C LYS A 734 20.07 -15.01 0.98
N GLN A 735 18.75 -14.85 1.06
CA GLN A 735 17.85 -15.03 -0.09
C GLN A 735 18.00 -13.91 -1.12
N ILE A 736 18.19 -12.66 -0.67
CA ILE A 736 18.35 -11.49 -1.57
C ILE A 736 19.75 -11.43 -2.15
N ILE A 737 20.77 -11.69 -1.33
CA ILE A 737 22.16 -11.65 -1.76
C ILE A 737 22.55 -13.08 -2.20
N HIS A 738 22.29 -13.38 -3.46
CA HIS A 738 22.85 -14.58 -4.07
C HIS A 738 24.36 -14.40 -4.18
N PHE A 739 25.09 -14.96 -3.23
CA PHE A 739 26.52 -15.16 -3.45
C PHE A 739 26.68 -16.17 -4.60
N ARG A 740 27.03 -15.66 -5.76
CA ARG A 740 27.59 -16.48 -6.84
C ARG A 740 29.05 -16.77 -6.51
#